data_97c5f41eb84828e60b0b7a36553b4ee2
#
_entry.id   97c5f41eb84828e60b0b7a36553b4ee2
#
_cell.length_a   1.000
_cell.length_b   1.000
_cell.length_c   1.000
_cell.angle_alpha   90.00
_cell.angle_beta   90.00
_cell.angle_gamma   90.00
#
_symmetry.space_group_name_H-M   'P 1'
#
loop_
_entity.id
_entity.type
_entity.pdbx_description
1 polymer ?
#
loop_
_entity_poly.entity_id
_entity_poly.type
_entity_poly.pdbx_seq_one_letter_code
_entity_poly.pdbx_strand_id
1 'polypeptide(L)'
;MLSMEAARAQDNAINLPPVQVEAPKNRATPKQTATSTPSSARKRTARTNKPPKPNTQTAAAPDDGNGPNNNTSGPPLQQAPGLGKTGTKLADLPSSVQIIPRQVVTEQGGTLLRDTINNASGITYGGQDSLGYFDHFLIRGLNAQIYTDGFSDGDQLGGLTHSLNGVKQIEILEGPGSALFGSGPPGGTINVVHYDPSPVFHWGTSTQFNSFGGVTNSEYVTGPTTIPGLNYRVDATFAGGDAFRDLNSRDYEVRPEFQWHVDDHTFTFAIDARHIEQTPDSYGLIYLGGQPITGVSSTAKYSTPFAFANQDYIRPTFSDQWDITNFLAINNRFSYTHREIDAMRNNDSTAAHVVFLNGTEQLTGRQLRWQNDSDGFFDYQFEPVWKFYTGGIHHTLLTGFEYQHQDMDTNRVTANLQNIINIFAPVAPETSPHGLPFLCDSAHSCDNNHLVADYYGLYATDQIDLTDKWKLRVGVRQDWYQNELDPQVTVLNVNTGLPSQFTNTGAPVIAGVPEFRNDKPVSWNIGTLYHLTNWLAPYIGASQSYLSNFNSENSTNGIGAPESARQYEAGARFTFLNERIVLNTAVFNVSRDNVATSVAQANGTDFIFFDSQLTNGEEVSLIAKITDQWSILANATHQNALLTSAPQAITQIGNRPQGVPANIANAWSIYKFALNGISGFSFGIGANYHDRSWSDTTNVNSVPGYLIGNFALGWENANWGVTLNVKNFTNKLYFVAANGAGGFVGEGLGAYLTLKYHQ
;
A
#
# COMPACT_ATOMS: atom_id res chain seq x y z
N MET A 1 9.39 49.95 38.80
CA MET A 1 9.04 49.57 40.19
C MET A 1 7.77 48.73 40.09
N LEU A 2 7.91 47.46 40.24
CA LEU A 2 6.99 46.50 40.84
C LEU A 2 7.60 45.11 40.61
N SER A 3 7.88 44.46 41.74
CA SER A 3 8.66 43.26 41.93
C SER A 3 7.93 41.99 41.46
N MET A 4 8.71 41.10 40.80
CA MET A 4 8.36 39.69 40.57
C MET A 4 8.67 38.90 41.82
N GLU A 5 7.69 38.25 42.42
CA GLU A 5 7.87 37.18 43.38
C GLU A 5 7.88 35.83 42.67
N ALA A 6 8.97 35.10 42.83
CA ALA A 6 9.11 33.73 42.34
C ALA A 6 8.58 32.73 43.39
N ALA A 7 7.59 31.97 43.03
CA ALA A 7 7.11 30.84 43.83
C ALA A 7 8.00 29.62 43.60
N ARG A 8 8.65 29.15 44.67
CA ARG A 8 9.39 27.87 44.71
C ARG A 8 8.41 26.71 44.93
N ALA A 9 8.40 25.75 44.05
CA ALA A 9 7.76 24.47 44.30
C ALA A 9 8.68 23.59 45.14
N GLN A 10 8.16 23.02 46.23
CA GLN A 10 8.84 22.07 47.09
C GLN A 10 8.74 20.65 46.51
N ASP A 11 9.91 20.02 46.40
CA ASP A 11 10.03 18.57 46.14
C ASP A 11 9.57 17.76 47.37
N ASN A 12 8.52 16.96 47.19
CA ASN A 12 8.19 15.91 48.13
C ASN A 12 8.60 14.57 47.53
N ALA A 13 9.79 14.11 47.86
CA ALA A 13 10.23 12.74 47.56
C ALA A 13 9.59 11.75 48.53
N ILE A 14 8.74 10.86 48.05
CA ILE A 14 8.21 9.73 48.80
C ILE A 14 9.23 8.61 48.79
N ASN A 15 9.85 8.35 49.96
CA ASN A 15 10.75 7.22 50.21
C ASN A 15 9.93 5.95 50.42
N LEU A 16 10.03 4.98 49.51
CA LEU A 16 9.51 3.64 49.69
C LEU A 16 10.59 2.73 50.35
N PRO A 17 10.21 1.85 51.26
CA PRO A 17 11.18 0.95 51.93
C PRO A 17 11.63 -0.19 50.99
N PRO A 18 12.85 -0.74 51.17
CA PRO A 18 13.40 -1.77 50.31
C PRO A 18 12.70 -3.11 50.51
N VAL A 19 12.31 -3.73 49.39
CA VAL A 19 11.76 -5.10 49.37
C VAL A 19 12.92 -6.10 49.46
N GLN A 20 12.96 -6.90 50.55
CA GLN A 20 13.86 -8.04 50.68
C GLN A 20 13.24 -9.25 49.95
N VAL A 21 13.98 -9.79 49.00
CA VAL A 21 13.62 -11.06 48.32
C VAL A 21 14.42 -12.19 48.98
N GLU A 22 13.74 -13.07 49.67
CA GLU A 22 14.36 -14.31 50.18
C GLU A 22 14.39 -15.39 49.08
N ALA A 23 15.58 -16.01 48.93
CA ALA A 23 15.82 -17.12 48.00
C ALA A 23 15.23 -18.43 48.53
N PRO A 24 14.65 -19.29 47.68
CA PRO A 24 14.09 -20.55 48.13
C PRO A 24 15.18 -21.61 48.43
N LYS A 25 15.05 -22.28 49.56
CA LYS A 25 15.90 -23.37 50.03
C LYS A 25 15.71 -24.65 49.18
N ASN A 26 16.83 -25.23 48.77
CA ASN A 26 16.97 -26.55 48.15
C ASN A 26 16.35 -27.66 49.05
N ARG A 27 15.52 -28.49 48.44
CA ARG A 27 15.04 -29.72 49.07
C ARG A 27 15.53 -30.95 48.28
N ALA A 28 16.13 -31.86 49.03
CA ALA A 28 16.85 -33.03 48.59
C ALA A 28 15.98 -34.12 47.91
N THR A 29 16.60 -34.83 46.97
CA THR A 29 16.13 -36.01 46.24
C THR A 29 16.14 -37.25 47.10
N PRO A 30 15.15 -38.18 46.98
CA PRO A 30 15.29 -39.55 47.45
C PRO A 30 15.71 -40.51 46.35
N LYS A 31 16.62 -41.41 46.70
CA LYS A 31 17.18 -42.52 45.91
C LYS A 31 16.15 -43.56 45.53
N GLN A 32 16.21 -44.03 44.30
CA GLN A 32 15.61 -45.28 43.82
C GLN A 32 16.38 -46.50 44.29
N THR A 33 15.63 -47.55 44.68
CA THR A 33 16.11 -48.92 44.83
C THR A 33 15.47 -49.81 43.77
N ALA A 34 16.32 -50.50 43.02
CA ALA A 34 15.95 -51.48 42.02
C ALA A 34 15.65 -52.84 42.62
N THR A 35 14.68 -53.55 42.05
CA THR A 35 14.66 -55.02 42.14
C THR A 35 14.06 -55.65 40.85
N SER A 36 14.68 -56.70 40.48
CA SER A 36 14.72 -57.46 39.23
C SER A 36 13.63 -58.51 39.04
N THR A 37 13.15 -58.67 37.81
CA THR A 37 12.91 -59.84 36.91
C THR A 37 12.30 -61.17 37.47
N PRO A 38 11.80 -62.12 36.61
CA PRO A 38 11.52 -62.18 35.15
C PRO A 38 10.25 -63.00 34.76
N SER A 39 10.04 -63.11 33.42
CA SER A 39 9.44 -64.23 32.64
C SER A 39 7.95 -64.08 32.31
N SER A 40 7.53 -64.13 31.06
CA SER A 40 7.59 -65.20 30.07
C SER A 40 6.94 -64.79 28.75
N ALA A 41 7.44 -65.35 27.68
CA ALA A 41 7.11 -65.10 26.30
C ALA A 41 5.69 -65.53 25.89
N ARG A 42 5.04 -64.69 25.06
CA ARG A 42 4.05 -65.16 24.10
C ARG A 42 4.16 -64.32 22.84
N LYS A 43 4.68 -64.94 21.77
CA LYS A 43 4.68 -64.42 20.41
C LYS A 43 3.25 -64.07 19.98
N ARG A 44 3.01 -62.83 19.67
CA ARG A 44 1.91 -62.39 18.84
C ARG A 44 2.47 -61.48 17.74
N THR A 45 2.33 -61.93 16.50
CA THR A 45 2.64 -61.21 15.27
C THR A 45 1.99 -59.83 15.31
N ALA A 46 2.83 -58.79 15.42
CA ALA A 46 2.41 -57.43 15.28
C ALA A 46 2.29 -57.11 13.77
N ARG A 47 1.07 -56.86 13.30
CA ARG A 47 0.82 -56.14 12.10
C ARG A 47 1.38 -54.74 12.33
N THR A 48 2.41 -54.38 11.58
CA THR A 48 2.91 -53.01 11.46
C THR A 48 1.85 -52.16 10.79
N ASN A 49 1.05 -51.46 11.59
CA ASN A 49 0.33 -50.31 11.11
C ASN A 49 1.38 -49.20 10.93
N LYS A 50 1.82 -49.02 9.70
CA LYS A 50 2.51 -47.82 9.25
C LYS A 50 1.54 -46.68 9.52
N PRO A 51 1.95 -45.58 10.21
CA PRO A 51 1.13 -44.38 10.28
C PRO A 51 0.73 -43.98 8.87
N PRO A 52 -0.49 -43.51 8.62
CA PRO A 52 -0.81 -42.93 7.33
C PRO A 52 0.21 -41.82 7.06
N LYS A 53 0.89 -41.90 5.93
CA LYS A 53 1.62 -40.75 5.38
C LYS A 53 0.67 -39.55 5.51
N PRO A 54 1.16 -38.37 5.93
CA PRO A 54 0.38 -37.16 5.76
C PRO A 54 -0.10 -37.18 4.31
N ASN A 55 -1.39 -36.98 4.14
CA ASN A 55 -1.95 -36.75 2.82
C ASN A 55 -1.17 -35.54 2.29
N THR A 56 -0.18 -35.79 1.47
CA THR A 56 0.30 -34.80 0.53
C THR A 56 -0.96 -34.50 -0.25
N GLN A 57 -1.70 -33.46 0.14
CA GLN A 57 -2.51 -32.78 -0.82
C GLN A 57 -1.53 -32.48 -1.93
N THR A 58 -1.69 -33.21 -3.03
CA THR A 58 -1.11 -32.82 -4.30
C THR A 58 -1.46 -31.34 -4.38
N ALA A 59 -0.46 -30.47 -4.27
CA ALA A 59 -0.65 -29.06 -4.52
C ALA A 59 -1.39 -29.03 -5.85
N ALA A 60 -2.60 -28.52 -5.86
CA ALA A 60 -3.30 -28.25 -7.09
C ALA A 60 -2.30 -27.48 -7.93
N ALA A 61 -2.08 -27.89 -9.17
CA ALA A 61 -1.18 -27.20 -10.08
C ALA A 61 -1.45 -25.70 -9.90
N PRO A 62 -0.40 -24.87 -9.71
CA PRO A 62 -0.59 -23.46 -9.45
C PRO A 62 -1.52 -22.93 -10.54
N ASP A 63 -2.65 -22.39 -10.13
CA ASP A 63 -3.55 -21.71 -11.03
C ASP A 63 -2.86 -20.39 -11.38
N ASP A 64 -2.20 -20.35 -12.54
CA ASP A 64 -1.52 -19.18 -13.04
C ASP A 64 -2.48 -18.04 -13.43
N GLY A 65 -3.80 -18.23 -13.17
CA GLY A 65 -4.87 -17.25 -13.43
C GLY A 65 -5.00 -16.83 -14.90
N ASN A 66 -4.07 -17.23 -15.73
CA ASN A 66 -4.03 -16.97 -17.17
C ASN A 66 -4.37 -18.21 -18.00
N GLY A 67 -4.48 -19.41 -17.38
CA GLY A 67 -4.85 -20.64 -18.06
C GLY A 67 -6.35 -20.82 -18.29
N PRO A 68 -6.75 -21.69 -19.27
CA PRO A 68 -8.16 -21.89 -19.64
C PRO A 68 -9.01 -22.57 -18.56
N ASN A 69 -8.42 -23.05 -17.48
CA ASN A 69 -9.11 -23.75 -16.40
C ASN A 69 -9.36 -22.88 -15.17
N ASN A 70 -9.74 -21.62 -15.34
CA ASN A 70 -10.33 -20.80 -14.28
C ASN A 70 -11.66 -21.37 -13.70
N ASN A 71 -11.90 -22.66 -13.88
CA ASN A 71 -12.85 -23.43 -13.11
C ASN A 71 -12.24 -23.85 -11.78
N THR A 72 -11.73 -22.89 -10.99
CA THR A 72 -11.56 -23.14 -9.58
C THR A 72 -12.93 -23.33 -8.97
N SER A 73 -13.39 -24.59 -9.00
CA SER A 73 -14.54 -25.06 -8.23
C SER A 73 -14.26 -25.02 -6.72
N GLY A 74 -13.07 -24.47 -6.33
CA GLY A 74 -12.69 -24.21 -4.95
C GLY A 74 -13.35 -22.93 -4.42
N PRO A 75 -13.51 -22.82 -3.10
CA PRO A 75 -14.01 -21.61 -2.47
C PRO A 75 -13.07 -20.43 -2.82
N PRO A 76 -13.64 -19.28 -3.19
CA PRO A 76 -12.84 -18.10 -3.36
C PRO A 76 -12.17 -17.77 -2.03
N LEU A 77 -10.85 -17.54 -2.02
CA LEU A 77 -10.17 -16.85 -0.95
C LEU A 77 -9.95 -17.65 0.36
N GLN A 78 -9.04 -18.59 0.35
CA GLN A 78 -8.75 -19.34 1.58
C GLN A 78 -7.53 -18.83 2.38
N GLN A 79 -6.61 -18.09 1.79
CA GLN A 79 -5.36 -17.70 2.47
C GLN A 79 -4.87 -16.34 2.03
N ALA A 80 -4.48 -15.51 3.00
CA ALA A 80 -3.68 -14.31 2.83
C ALA A 80 -2.30 -14.56 3.47
N PRO A 81 -1.40 -15.32 2.80
CA PRO A 81 -0.14 -15.76 3.41
C PRO A 81 0.76 -14.58 3.76
N GLY A 82 0.75 -13.52 2.97
CA GLY A 82 1.54 -12.32 3.22
C GLY A 82 1.11 -11.55 4.45
N LEU A 83 -0.20 -11.36 4.64
CA LEU A 83 -0.74 -10.57 5.75
C LEU A 83 -0.81 -11.34 7.08
N GLY A 84 -0.99 -12.64 7.02
CA GLY A 84 -1.08 -13.47 8.22
C GLY A 84 0.29 -13.86 8.81
N LYS A 85 1.31 -14.04 7.96
CA LYS A 85 2.65 -14.58 8.27
C LYS A 85 2.68 -15.94 9.00
N THR A 86 1.54 -16.41 9.50
CA THR A 86 1.38 -17.69 10.25
C THR A 86 0.66 -18.78 9.44
N GLY A 87 0.30 -18.50 8.16
CA GLY A 87 -0.49 -19.43 7.35
C GLY A 87 -1.93 -19.63 7.86
N THR A 88 -2.43 -18.74 8.73
CA THR A 88 -3.79 -18.78 9.27
C THR A 88 -4.80 -18.55 8.15
N LYS A 89 -5.87 -19.33 8.13
CA LYS A 89 -6.96 -19.13 7.18
C LYS A 89 -7.61 -17.78 7.40
N LEU A 90 -8.00 -17.14 6.31
CA LEU A 90 -8.71 -15.86 6.37
C LEU A 90 -9.95 -15.93 7.26
N ALA A 91 -10.66 -17.07 7.25
CA ALA A 91 -11.84 -17.32 8.06
C ALA A 91 -11.58 -17.26 9.58
N ASP A 92 -10.33 -17.47 10.03
CA ASP A 92 -9.93 -17.56 11.43
C ASP A 92 -9.18 -16.31 11.93
N LEU A 93 -8.98 -15.30 11.07
CA LEU A 93 -8.31 -14.04 11.43
C LEU A 93 -9.30 -13.08 12.12
N PRO A 94 -9.06 -12.63 13.37
CA PRO A 94 -9.92 -11.69 14.07
C PRO A 94 -9.62 -10.22 13.71
N SER A 95 -9.64 -9.92 12.41
CA SER A 95 -9.38 -8.57 11.85
C SER A 95 -10.04 -8.46 10.47
N SER A 96 -10.26 -7.24 10.01
CA SER A 96 -10.73 -7.00 8.64
C SER A 96 -9.58 -7.20 7.65
N VAL A 97 -9.70 -8.24 6.84
CA VAL A 97 -8.77 -8.58 5.77
C VAL A 97 -9.58 -8.87 4.51
N GLN A 98 -9.16 -8.28 3.39
CA GLN A 98 -9.79 -8.46 2.09
C GLN A 98 -8.78 -8.94 1.06
N ILE A 99 -9.28 -9.61 0.03
CA ILE A 99 -8.47 -10.07 -1.10
C ILE A 99 -9.16 -9.68 -2.39
N ILE A 100 -8.43 -9.07 -3.32
CA ILE A 100 -8.86 -8.88 -4.70
C ILE A 100 -8.17 -9.95 -5.54
N PRO A 101 -8.90 -10.95 -6.04
CA PRO A 101 -8.31 -12.04 -6.82
C PRO A 101 -7.99 -11.59 -8.25
N ARG A 102 -6.99 -12.20 -8.88
CA ARG A 102 -6.62 -11.95 -10.28
C ARG A 102 -7.79 -11.95 -11.23
N GLN A 103 -8.76 -12.84 -11.02
CA GLN A 103 -9.95 -12.93 -11.87
C GLN A 103 -10.69 -11.59 -11.98
N VAL A 104 -10.88 -10.87 -10.86
CA VAL A 104 -11.56 -9.55 -10.85
C VAL A 104 -10.75 -8.52 -11.61
N VAL A 105 -9.42 -8.49 -11.40
CA VAL A 105 -8.49 -7.62 -12.13
C VAL A 105 -8.63 -7.82 -13.64
N THR A 106 -8.59 -9.07 -14.06
CA THR A 106 -8.69 -9.43 -15.49
C THR A 106 -10.04 -9.10 -16.09
N GLU A 107 -11.14 -9.36 -15.38
CA GLU A 107 -12.52 -9.06 -15.82
C GLU A 107 -12.73 -7.56 -16.03
N GLN A 108 -12.12 -6.72 -15.19
CA GLN A 108 -12.22 -5.26 -15.27
C GLN A 108 -11.17 -4.61 -16.19
N GLY A 109 -10.24 -5.41 -16.75
CA GLY A 109 -9.18 -4.90 -17.63
C GLY A 109 -8.18 -4.01 -16.91
N GLY A 110 -7.95 -4.24 -15.60
CA GLY A 110 -6.97 -3.51 -14.80
C GLY A 110 -5.55 -3.91 -15.17
N THR A 111 -4.68 -2.93 -15.36
CA THR A 111 -3.24 -3.11 -15.62
C THR A 111 -2.37 -2.54 -14.50
N LEU A 112 -2.89 -1.61 -13.73
CA LEU A 112 -2.24 -0.99 -12.58
C LEU A 112 -3.06 -1.18 -11.30
N LEU A 113 -2.40 -1.12 -10.13
CA LEU A 113 -3.06 -1.30 -8.83
C LEU A 113 -4.25 -0.36 -8.63
N ARG A 114 -4.11 0.92 -9.02
CA ARG A 114 -5.17 1.93 -8.94
C ARG A 114 -6.42 1.60 -9.74
N ASP A 115 -6.31 0.78 -10.79
CA ASP A 115 -7.47 0.40 -11.63
C ASP A 115 -8.43 -0.54 -10.92
N THR A 116 -7.96 -1.25 -9.89
CA THR A 116 -8.70 -2.36 -9.27
C THR A 116 -8.90 -2.20 -7.76
N ILE A 117 -8.20 -1.28 -7.12
CA ILE A 117 -8.19 -1.15 -5.65
C ILE A 117 -9.57 -0.82 -5.05
N ASN A 118 -10.43 -0.16 -5.81
CA ASN A 118 -11.82 0.13 -5.41
C ASN A 118 -12.68 -1.14 -5.19
N ASN A 119 -12.17 -2.31 -5.55
CA ASN A 119 -12.85 -3.59 -5.27
C ASN A 119 -12.79 -4.00 -3.78
N ALA A 120 -12.03 -3.29 -2.95
CA ALA A 120 -12.03 -3.46 -1.50
C ALA A 120 -12.79 -2.32 -0.81
N SER A 121 -13.39 -2.61 0.37
CA SER A 121 -14.07 -1.60 1.19
C SER A 121 -13.06 -0.67 1.86
N GLY A 122 -13.51 0.51 2.28
CA GLY A 122 -12.70 1.45 3.05
C GLY A 122 -11.56 2.11 2.30
N ILE A 123 -11.34 1.78 1.02
CA ILE A 123 -10.19 2.27 0.25
C ILE A 123 -10.60 3.39 -0.70
N THR A 124 -9.78 4.43 -0.71
CA THR A 124 -9.87 5.54 -1.66
C THR A 124 -8.53 5.72 -2.35
N TYR A 125 -8.55 5.87 -3.68
CA TYR A 125 -7.40 6.36 -4.41
C TYR A 125 -7.24 7.85 -4.12
N GLY A 126 -6.16 8.23 -3.45
CA GLY A 126 -5.86 9.61 -3.06
C GLY A 126 -5.25 10.45 -4.18
N GLY A 127 -5.12 9.87 -5.36
CA GLY A 127 -4.43 10.48 -6.50
C GLY A 127 -2.99 9.99 -6.60
N GLN A 128 -2.31 10.41 -7.67
CA GLN A 128 -0.86 10.39 -7.66
C GLN A 128 -0.39 11.52 -6.74
N ASP A 129 0.75 11.34 -6.12
CA ASP A 129 1.37 12.44 -5.38
C ASP A 129 1.66 13.61 -6.32
N SER A 130 2.07 14.74 -5.76
CA SER A 130 2.39 15.92 -6.54
C SER A 130 3.50 15.70 -7.58
N LEU A 131 4.28 14.63 -7.41
CA LEU A 131 5.38 14.25 -8.31
C LEU A 131 4.87 13.45 -9.52
N GLY A 132 3.70 12.83 -9.41
CA GLY A 132 3.05 12.09 -10.49
C GLY A 132 3.54 10.65 -10.63
N TYR A 133 4.40 10.13 -9.74
CA TYR A 133 4.92 8.78 -9.84
C TYR A 133 4.52 7.84 -8.69
N PHE A 134 3.89 8.35 -7.64
CA PHE A 134 3.38 7.51 -6.56
C PHE A 134 1.87 7.40 -6.59
N ASP A 135 1.37 6.21 -6.53
CA ASP A 135 -0.04 5.99 -6.25
C ASP A 135 -0.26 6.08 -4.74
N HIS A 136 -1.11 7.00 -4.33
CA HIS A 136 -1.46 7.22 -2.93
C HIS A 136 -2.80 6.59 -2.61
N PHE A 137 -2.86 5.74 -1.59
CA PHE A 137 -4.08 5.07 -1.16
C PHE A 137 -4.40 5.41 0.29
N LEU A 138 -5.68 5.65 0.53
CA LEU A 138 -6.21 5.85 1.87
C LEU A 138 -7.10 4.66 2.24
N ILE A 139 -6.86 4.05 3.38
CA ILE A 139 -7.72 3.05 4.00
C ILE A 139 -8.35 3.68 5.24
N ARG A 140 -9.68 3.68 5.34
CA ARG A 140 -10.43 4.33 6.44
C ARG A 140 -10.06 5.82 6.62
N GLY A 141 -9.72 6.48 5.51
CA GLY A 141 -9.30 7.88 5.50
C GLY A 141 -7.89 8.14 6.03
N LEU A 142 -7.05 7.13 6.14
CA LEU A 142 -5.66 7.18 6.63
C LEU A 142 -4.74 6.55 5.59
N ASN A 143 -3.49 7.02 5.50
CA ASN A 143 -2.51 6.51 4.55
C ASN A 143 -2.28 5.00 4.71
N ALA A 144 -2.13 4.31 3.60
CA ALA A 144 -1.81 2.89 3.52
C ALA A 144 -0.35 2.68 3.11
N GLN A 145 0.27 1.59 3.58
CA GLN A 145 1.57 1.12 3.14
C GLN A 145 1.41 0.04 2.07
N ILE A 146 2.26 0.10 1.03
CA ILE A 146 2.29 -0.91 -0.02
C ILE A 146 3.45 -1.87 0.24
N TYR A 147 3.18 -3.14 0.03
CA TYR A 147 4.13 -4.24 0.07
C TYR A 147 4.05 -5.02 -1.23
N THR A 148 5.16 -5.57 -1.64
CA THR A 148 5.23 -6.53 -2.74
C THR A 148 5.82 -7.83 -2.22
N ASP A 149 5.06 -8.93 -2.35
CA ASP A 149 5.44 -10.25 -1.83
C ASP A 149 5.87 -10.24 -0.36
N GLY A 150 5.26 -9.33 0.44
CA GLY A 150 5.50 -9.17 1.87
C GLY A 150 6.77 -8.39 2.24
N PHE A 151 7.44 -7.75 1.28
CA PHE A 151 8.47 -6.75 1.52
C PHE A 151 7.91 -5.35 1.37
N SER A 152 8.32 -4.43 2.24
CA SER A 152 7.98 -3.01 2.10
C SER A 152 8.57 -2.43 0.81
N ASP A 153 7.82 -1.56 0.16
CA ASP A 153 8.31 -0.85 -1.04
C ASP A 153 9.19 0.36 -0.71
N GLY A 154 9.55 0.53 0.53
CA GLY A 154 10.38 1.62 1.00
C GLY A 154 9.59 2.66 1.78
N ASP A 155 10.00 3.92 1.67
CA ASP A 155 9.53 4.98 2.54
C ASP A 155 8.04 5.31 2.41
N GLN A 156 7.59 6.16 3.32
CA GLN A 156 6.20 6.57 3.47
C GLN A 156 5.69 7.50 2.36
N LEU A 157 6.58 8.14 1.61
CA LEU A 157 6.21 9.12 0.59
C LEU A 157 5.97 8.49 -0.76
N GLY A 158 6.31 7.21 -0.88
CA GLY A 158 6.26 6.74 -2.20
C GLY A 158 6.27 5.28 -2.44
N GLY A 159 5.08 4.71 -2.51
CA GLY A 159 4.91 3.51 -3.29
C GLY A 159 5.23 3.76 -4.75
N LEU A 160 5.54 2.72 -5.47
CA LEU A 160 5.62 2.74 -6.91
C LEU A 160 4.21 2.75 -7.52
N THR A 161 4.07 3.15 -8.77
CA THR A 161 2.90 2.78 -9.54
C THR A 161 3.01 1.29 -9.87
N HIS A 162 2.22 0.44 -9.22
CA HIS A 162 2.34 -1.02 -9.34
C HIS A 162 1.66 -1.56 -10.58
N SER A 163 2.42 -2.27 -11.41
CA SER A 163 1.89 -3.13 -12.47
C SER A 163 1.18 -4.34 -11.86
N LEU A 164 0.16 -4.82 -12.56
CA LEU A 164 -0.54 -6.03 -12.18
C LEU A 164 -0.18 -7.25 -13.06
N ASN A 165 0.88 -7.14 -13.89
CA ASN A 165 1.40 -8.31 -14.60
C ASN A 165 2.03 -9.30 -13.61
N GLY A 166 1.82 -10.59 -13.80
CA GLY A 166 2.33 -11.61 -12.89
C GLY A 166 1.71 -11.62 -11.48
N VAL A 167 0.77 -10.69 -11.17
CA VAL A 167 0.12 -10.60 -9.86
C VAL A 167 -1.01 -11.61 -9.75
N LYS A 168 -0.97 -12.42 -8.70
CA LYS A 168 -1.95 -13.46 -8.36
C LYS A 168 -3.14 -12.91 -7.59
N GLN A 169 -2.87 -12.04 -6.63
CA GLN A 169 -3.88 -11.41 -5.80
C GLN A 169 -3.34 -10.15 -5.13
N ILE A 170 -4.24 -9.29 -4.66
CA ILE A 170 -3.93 -8.15 -3.82
C ILE A 170 -4.56 -8.42 -2.46
N GLU A 171 -3.76 -8.42 -1.42
CA GLU A 171 -4.17 -8.64 -0.04
C GLU A 171 -4.23 -7.30 0.69
N ILE A 172 -5.26 -7.07 1.49
CA ILE A 172 -5.49 -5.79 2.17
C ILE A 172 -5.80 -6.07 3.63
N LEU A 173 -4.94 -5.56 4.53
CA LEU A 173 -5.19 -5.49 5.96
C LEU A 173 -5.64 -4.06 6.29
N GLU A 174 -6.83 -3.92 6.85
CA GLU A 174 -7.39 -2.64 7.22
C GLU A 174 -7.06 -2.28 8.67
N GLY A 175 -6.52 -1.07 8.84
CA GLY A 175 -6.09 -0.56 10.15
C GLY A 175 -4.65 -0.89 10.52
N PRO A 176 -4.20 -0.50 11.73
CA PRO A 176 -2.81 -0.55 12.18
C PRO A 176 -2.16 -1.92 12.09
N GLY A 177 -1.11 -2.06 11.26
CA GLY A 177 -0.40 -3.31 10.97
C GLY A 177 0.98 -3.46 11.61
N SER A 178 1.48 -2.45 12.32
CA SER A 178 2.90 -2.39 12.76
C SER A 178 3.35 -3.55 13.64
N ALA A 179 2.45 -4.23 14.36
CA ALA A 179 2.82 -5.40 15.17
C ALA A 179 3.39 -6.57 14.33
N LEU A 180 3.14 -6.59 13.00
CA LEU A 180 3.66 -7.58 12.06
C LEU A 180 4.64 -6.99 11.04
N PHE A 181 4.42 -5.73 10.67
CA PHE A 181 5.08 -5.09 9.52
C PHE A 181 6.02 -3.94 9.89
N GLY A 182 6.17 -3.63 11.18
CA GLY A 182 7.07 -2.56 11.66
C GLY A 182 6.53 -1.16 11.44
N SER A 183 7.43 -0.21 11.18
CA SER A 183 7.05 1.17 10.90
C SER A 183 6.13 1.23 9.67
N GLY A 184 4.93 1.76 9.87
CA GLY A 184 3.97 1.85 8.76
C GLY A 184 2.76 2.73 9.08
N PRO A 185 2.16 3.35 8.06
CA PRO A 185 1.02 4.23 8.22
C PRO A 185 -0.20 3.50 8.79
N PRO A 186 -1.06 4.24 9.50
CA PRO A 186 -2.12 3.67 10.31
C PRO A 186 -3.33 3.15 9.53
N GLY A 187 -3.47 3.51 8.27
CA GLY A 187 -4.61 3.09 7.45
C GLY A 187 -4.62 1.59 7.21
N GLY A 188 -3.46 1.00 7.02
CA GLY A 188 -3.35 -0.43 6.76
C GLY A 188 -2.25 -0.79 5.78
N THR A 189 -2.28 -2.04 5.36
CA THR A 189 -1.28 -2.64 4.45
C THR A 189 -1.96 -3.17 3.20
N ILE A 190 -1.42 -2.83 2.04
CA ILE A 190 -1.78 -3.39 0.73
C ILE A 190 -0.60 -4.23 0.27
N ASN A 191 -0.78 -5.54 0.12
CA ASN A 191 0.28 -6.45 -0.32
C ASN A 191 -0.04 -7.00 -1.71
N VAL A 192 0.81 -6.70 -2.67
CA VAL A 192 0.73 -7.19 -4.05
C VAL A 192 1.48 -8.52 -4.11
N VAL A 193 0.78 -9.62 -4.41
CA VAL A 193 1.33 -10.98 -4.38
C VAL A 193 1.44 -11.53 -5.79
N HIS A 194 2.65 -11.91 -6.20
CA HIS A 194 2.92 -12.50 -7.51
C HIS A 194 2.64 -14.01 -7.55
N TYR A 195 2.56 -14.56 -8.76
CA TYR A 195 2.51 -16.01 -8.98
C TYR A 195 3.88 -16.63 -8.76
N ASP A 196 3.88 -17.76 -8.10
CA ASP A 196 5.07 -18.61 -8.00
C ASP A 196 5.42 -19.27 -9.35
N PRO A 197 6.70 -19.62 -9.60
CA PRO A 197 7.12 -20.44 -10.73
C PRO A 197 6.40 -21.79 -10.81
N SER A 198 5.86 -22.13 -11.97
CA SER A 198 5.13 -23.38 -12.21
C SER A 198 6.05 -24.57 -12.49
N PRO A 199 5.76 -25.77 -11.96
CA PRO A 199 6.47 -26.99 -12.36
C PRO A 199 6.03 -27.52 -13.73
N VAL A 200 5.07 -26.88 -14.37
CA VAL A 200 4.58 -27.20 -15.71
C VAL A 200 4.85 -26.03 -16.64
N PHE A 201 5.30 -26.30 -17.86
CA PHE A 201 5.56 -25.23 -18.82
C PHE A 201 4.26 -24.57 -19.29
N HIS A 202 4.20 -23.27 -19.16
CA HIS A 202 3.12 -22.38 -19.65
C HIS A 202 3.72 -21.08 -20.16
N TRP A 203 3.08 -20.49 -21.13
CA TRP A 203 3.38 -19.12 -21.53
C TRP A 203 2.11 -18.42 -22.01
N GLY A 204 2.11 -17.11 -22.01
CA GLY A 204 1.00 -16.33 -22.51
C GLY A 204 1.37 -14.90 -22.77
N THR A 205 0.55 -14.25 -23.59
CA THR A 205 0.65 -12.83 -23.91
C THR A 205 -0.75 -12.19 -23.86
N SER A 206 -0.78 -10.95 -23.44
CA SER A 206 -1.99 -10.12 -23.37
C SER A 206 -1.67 -8.73 -23.91
N THR A 207 -2.34 -8.34 -24.99
CA THR A 207 -2.19 -7.00 -25.56
C THR A 207 -3.50 -6.24 -25.40
N GLN A 208 -3.44 -5.09 -24.72
CA GLN A 208 -4.57 -4.18 -24.51
C GLN A 208 -4.34 -2.88 -25.27
N PHE A 209 -5.33 -2.47 -26.04
CA PHE A 209 -5.38 -1.17 -26.73
C PHE A 209 -6.43 -0.30 -26.05
N ASN A 210 -6.13 0.96 -25.79
CA ASN A 210 -7.10 1.93 -25.29
C ASN A 210 -7.55 2.91 -26.38
N SER A 211 -8.72 3.53 -26.18
CA SER A 211 -9.30 4.49 -27.14
C SER A 211 -8.56 5.84 -27.21
N PHE A 212 -7.55 6.06 -26.38
CA PHE A 212 -6.75 7.30 -26.34
C PHE A 212 -5.46 7.21 -27.15
N GLY A 213 -5.08 6.01 -27.62
CA GLY A 213 -3.87 5.77 -28.40
C GLY A 213 -2.76 5.01 -27.66
N GLY A 214 -3.04 4.54 -26.45
CA GLY A 214 -2.09 3.74 -25.67
C GLY A 214 -2.21 2.24 -25.93
N VAL A 215 -1.11 1.53 -25.69
CA VAL A 215 -1.02 0.07 -25.75
C VAL A 215 -0.28 -0.46 -24.52
N THR A 216 -0.77 -1.58 -23.97
CA THR A 216 -0.08 -2.35 -22.94
C THR A 216 0.05 -3.78 -23.41
N ASN A 217 1.26 -4.29 -23.49
CA ASN A 217 1.55 -5.70 -23.76
C ASN A 217 2.17 -6.31 -22.51
N SER A 218 1.63 -7.43 -22.06
CA SER A 218 2.10 -8.20 -20.92
C SER A 218 2.32 -9.63 -21.33
N GLU A 219 3.46 -10.18 -20.97
CA GLU A 219 3.87 -11.54 -21.33
C GLU A 219 4.35 -12.29 -20.09
N TYR A 220 4.19 -13.60 -20.11
CA TYR A 220 4.80 -14.47 -19.12
C TYR A 220 5.24 -15.79 -19.73
N VAL A 221 6.27 -16.37 -19.13
CA VAL A 221 6.70 -17.73 -19.37
C VAL A 221 7.13 -18.37 -18.05
N THR A 222 6.69 -19.59 -17.82
CA THR A 222 7.02 -20.33 -16.59
C THR A 222 7.19 -21.82 -16.89
N GLY A 223 7.98 -22.52 -16.10
CA GLY A 223 8.17 -23.96 -16.27
C GLY A 223 9.31 -24.53 -15.45
N PRO A 224 9.52 -25.85 -15.51
CA PRO A 224 10.66 -26.49 -14.88
C PRO A 224 11.94 -26.23 -15.67
N THR A 225 13.07 -26.26 -14.97
CA THR A 225 14.40 -26.33 -15.60
C THR A 225 14.88 -27.77 -15.76
N THR A 226 16.10 -27.95 -16.23
CA THR A 226 16.78 -29.29 -16.26
C THR A 226 17.27 -29.73 -14.87
N ILE A 227 17.28 -28.82 -13.87
CA ILE A 227 17.67 -29.12 -12.50
C ILE A 227 16.42 -29.55 -11.73
N PRO A 228 16.41 -30.76 -11.12
CA PRO A 228 15.27 -31.24 -10.37
C PRO A 228 14.84 -30.25 -9.27
N GLY A 229 13.54 -29.98 -9.21
CA GLY A 229 12.94 -29.06 -8.21
C GLY A 229 13.13 -27.57 -8.50
N LEU A 230 13.90 -27.18 -9.51
CA LEU A 230 14.09 -25.78 -9.89
C LEU A 230 13.13 -25.39 -11.01
N ASN A 231 12.24 -24.48 -10.70
CA ASN A 231 11.29 -23.88 -11.63
C ASN A 231 11.64 -22.39 -11.88
N TYR A 232 11.19 -21.85 -12.99
CA TYR A 232 11.37 -20.45 -13.33
C TYR A 232 10.05 -19.80 -13.76
N ARG A 233 9.97 -18.51 -13.58
CA ARG A 233 8.96 -17.63 -14.16
C ARG A 233 9.61 -16.33 -14.62
N VAL A 234 9.17 -15.79 -15.75
CA VAL A 234 9.52 -14.44 -16.20
C VAL A 234 8.25 -13.75 -16.63
N ASP A 235 7.96 -12.64 -16.00
CA ASP A 235 6.91 -11.71 -16.40
C ASP A 235 7.57 -10.50 -17.05
N ALA A 236 6.98 -9.98 -18.14
CA ALA A 236 7.45 -8.79 -18.81
C ALA A 236 6.27 -7.91 -19.23
N THR A 237 6.41 -6.60 -19.10
CA THR A 237 5.40 -5.62 -19.52
C THR A 237 6.06 -4.52 -20.35
N PHE A 238 5.39 -4.16 -21.42
CA PHE A 238 5.61 -2.94 -22.16
C PHE A 238 4.29 -2.17 -22.23
N ALA A 239 4.27 -0.94 -21.74
CA ALA A 239 3.14 -0.04 -21.94
C ALA A 239 3.65 1.28 -22.55
N GLY A 240 2.87 1.87 -23.43
CA GLY A 240 3.25 3.13 -24.04
C GLY A 240 2.12 3.78 -24.83
N GLY A 241 2.28 5.07 -25.06
CA GLY A 241 1.33 5.90 -25.80
C GLY A 241 0.49 6.80 -24.90
N ASP A 242 -0.61 7.31 -25.43
CA ASP A 242 -1.43 8.30 -24.77
C ASP A 242 -2.48 7.66 -23.86
N ALA A 243 -2.68 8.26 -22.71
CA ALA A 243 -3.81 8.02 -21.83
C ALA A 243 -4.82 9.17 -21.92
N PHE A 244 -5.90 9.10 -21.14
CA PHE A 244 -6.86 10.19 -21.02
C PHE A 244 -6.17 11.53 -20.71
N ARG A 245 -6.61 12.63 -21.28
CA ARG A 245 -6.02 13.98 -21.19
C ARG A 245 -4.66 14.10 -21.91
N ASP A 246 -4.35 13.25 -22.90
CA ASP A 246 -3.08 13.21 -23.63
C ASP A 246 -1.87 13.15 -22.68
N LEU A 247 -1.99 12.38 -21.62
CA LEU A 247 -0.91 12.09 -20.68
C LEU A 247 -0.11 10.92 -21.27
N ASN A 248 1.04 11.19 -21.82
CA ASN A 248 1.90 10.17 -22.40
C ASN A 248 2.63 9.41 -21.28
N SER A 249 2.72 8.10 -21.42
CA SER A 249 3.54 7.26 -20.55
C SER A 249 4.26 6.18 -21.34
N ARG A 250 5.40 5.73 -20.81
CA ARG A 250 6.11 4.53 -21.21
C ARG A 250 6.50 3.77 -19.96
N ASP A 251 6.33 2.47 -20.00
CA ASP A 251 6.58 1.60 -18.86
C ASP A 251 7.17 0.28 -19.38
N TYR A 252 8.35 -0.05 -18.89
CA TYR A 252 9.08 -1.27 -19.21
C TYR A 252 9.37 -2.00 -17.93
N GLU A 253 8.87 -3.21 -17.79
CA GLU A 253 9.04 -4.02 -16.61
C GLU A 253 9.49 -5.43 -17.00
N VAL A 254 10.41 -6.00 -16.24
CA VAL A 254 10.76 -7.40 -16.32
C VAL A 254 11.01 -7.97 -14.92
N ARG A 255 10.40 -9.12 -14.65
CA ARG A 255 10.52 -9.83 -13.37
C ARG A 255 10.84 -11.31 -13.61
N PRO A 256 12.12 -11.71 -13.71
CA PRO A 256 12.55 -13.09 -13.60
C PRO A 256 12.47 -13.57 -12.16
N GLU A 257 11.96 -14.78 -11.96
CA GLU A 257 11.89 -15.46 -10.68
C GLU A 257 12.31 -16.93 -10.84
N PHE A 258 13.06 -17.44 -9.86
CA PHE A 258 13.47 -18.82 -9.74
C PHE A 258 13.06 -19.36 -8.38
N GLN A 259 12.42 -20.51 -8.35
CA GLN A 259 12.05 -21.19 -7.13
C GLN A 259 12.61 -22.62 -7.14
N TRP A 260 13.39 -22.94 -6.12
CA TRP A 260 14.05 -24.23 -5.99
C TRP A 260 13.59 -24.99 -4.75
N HIS A 261 12.92 -26.09 -4.98
CA HIS A 261 12.52 -27.03 -3.93
C HIS A 261 13.59 -28.13 -3.82
N VAL A 262 14.33 -28.16 -2.74
CA VAL A 262 15.37 -29.12 -2.46
C VAL A 262 15.33 -29.53 -0.99
N ASP A 263 15.19 -30.84 -0.73
CA ASP A 263 14.98 -31.40 0.60
C ASP A 263 13.81 -30.69 1.35
N ASP A 264 14.10 -30.11 2.51
CA ASP A 264 13.12 -29.38 3.33
C ASP A 264 13.18 -27.85 3.10
N HIS A 265 13.85 -27.39 2.03
CA HIS A 265 14.00 -25.99 1.67
C HIS A 265 13.20 -25.60 0.43
N THR A 266 12.65 -24.40 0.46
CA THR A 266 12.13 -23.70 -0.73
C THR A 266 12.84 -22.36 -0.84
N PHE A 267 13.81 -22.29 -1.75
CA PHE A 267 14.52 -21.06 -2.10
C PHE A 267 13.78 -20.32 -3.20
N THR A 268 13.55 -19.03 -3.02
CA THR A 268 12.99 -18.16 -4.08
C THR A 268 13.91 -16.97 -4.28
N PHE A 269 14.26 -16.71 -5.53
CA PHE A 269 15.02 -15.55 -5.95
C PHE A 269 14.29 -14.84 -7.08
N ALA A 270 14.04 -13.53 -6.93
CA ALA A 270 13.43 -12.71 -7.96
C ALA A 270 14.18 -11.37 -8.12
N ILE A 271 14.05 -10.78 -9.30
CA ILE A 271 14.51 -9.41 -9.58
C ILE A 271 13.35 -8.67 -10.23
N ASP A 272 12.88 -7.59 -9.61
CA ASP A 272 12.01 -6.63 -10.28
C ASP A 272 12.87 -5.52 -10.87
N ALA A 273 12.75 -5.28 -12.16
CA ALA A 273 13.40 -4.16 -12.83
C ALA A 273 12.38 -3.41 -13.67
N ARG A 274 12.30 -2.10 -13.49
CA ARG A 274 11.30 -1.28 -14.15
C ARG A 274 11.82 0.11 -14.48
N HIS A 275 11.42 0.61 -15.65
CA HIS A 275 11.64 1.97 -16.10
C HIS A 275 10.29 2.59 -16.47
N ILE A 276 10.00 3.78 -15.91
CA ILE A 276 8.76 4.51 -16.15
C ILE A 276 9.11 5.91 -16.60
N GLU A 277 8.52 6.33 -17.73
CA GLU A 277 8.47 7.72 -18.17
C GLU A 277 7.01 8.14 -18.21
N GLN A 278 6.66 9.30 -17.64
CA GLN A 278 5.27 9.78 -17.69
C GLN A 278 5.16 11.30 -17.67
N THR A 279 4.06 11.80 -18.21
CA THR A 279 3.68 13.21 -18.11
C THR A 279 2.78 13.41 -16.90
N PRO A 280 3.19 14.14 -15.83
CA PRO A 280 2.36 14.39 -14.67
C PRO A 280 1.27 15.43 -14.95
N ASP A 281 0.07 15.20 -14.40
CA ASP A 281 -1.05 16.17 -14.42
C ASP A 281 -1.16 16.88 -13.07
N SER A 282 -0.19 17.73 -12.74
CA SER A 282 -0.02 18.28 -11.40
C SER A 282 -1.18 19.16 -10.91
N TYR A 283 -1.91 19.83 -11.83
CA TYR A 283 -3.02 20.72 -11.44
C TYR A 283 -4.40 20.13 -11.66
N GLY A 284 -4.56 19.16 -12.54
CA GLY A 284 -5.88 18.71 -12.98
C GLY A 284 -6.74 19.85 -13.52
N LEU A 285 -7.98 20.00 -13.03
CA LEU A 285 -8.81 21.20 -13.24
C LEU A 285 -8.75 22.08 -11.99
N ILE A 286 -8.28 23.31 -12.16
CA ILE A 286 -8.05 24.29 -11.08
C ILE A 286 -9.36 24.72 -10.39
N TYR A 287 -9.29 25.21 -9.15
CA TYR A 287 -10.45 25.69 -8.43
C TYR A 287 -10.84 27.12 -8.83
N LEU A 288 -12.15 27.30 -8.99
CA LEU A 288 -12.81 28.61 -9.12
C LEU A 288 -14.05 28.63 -8.24
N GLY A 289 -14.06 29.51 -7.21
CA GLY A 289 -15.16 29.59 -6.26
C GLY A 289 -15.34 28.33 -5.39
N GLY A 290 -14.25 27.65 -5.03
CA GLY A 290 -14.25 26.49 -4.15
C GLY A 290 -14.57 25.14 -4.81
N GLN A 291 -14.75 25.12 -6.13
CA GLN A 291 -15.04 23.92 -6.94
C GLN A 291 -14.13 23.89 -8.18
N PRO A 292 -13.86 22.72 -8.78
CA PRO A 292 -13.18 22.66 -10.04
C PRO A 292 -13.90 23.46 -11.11
N ILE A 293 -13.11 24.19 -11.93
CA ILE A 293 -13.63 25.07 -12.99
C ILE A 293 -14.55 24.30 -13.93
N THR A 294 -15.65 24.95 -14.34
CA THR A 294 -16.60 24.46 -15.33
C THR A 294 -16.54 25.31 -16.60
N GLY A 295 -17.11 24.82 -17.69
CA GLY A 295 -17.08 25.53 -18.98
C GLY A 295 -15.75 25.41 -19.75
N VAL A 296 -14.85 24.53 -19.29
CA VAL A 296 -13.63 24.13 -19.99
C VAL A 296 -13.71 22.66 -20.43
N SER A 297 -12.84 22.26 -21.36
CA SER A 297 -12.69 20.84 -21.70
C SER A 297 -12.20 20.04 -20.47
N SER A 298 -12.67 18.80 -20.31
CA SER A 298 -12.09 17.88 -19.34
C SER A 298 -10.61 17.57 -19.60
N THR A 299 -10.12 17.86 -20.82
CA THR A 299 -8.72 17.72 -21.23
C THR A 299 -7.92 19.03 -21.15
N ALA A 300 -8.51 20.12 -20.62
CA ALA A 300 -7.77 21.38 -20.44
C ALA A 300 -6.56 21.19 -19.51
N LYS A 301 -5.39 21.70 -19.92
CA LYS A 301 -4.12 21.56 -19.20
C LYS A 301 -3.65 22.91 -18.67
N TYR A 302 -3.32 22.94 -17.38
CA TYR A 302 -2.77 24.11 -16.68
C TYR A 302 -1.28 23.93 -16.35
N SER A 303 -0.77 22.72 -16.51
CA SER A 303 0.64 22.37 -16.32
C SER A 303 1.50 22.81 -17.51
N THR A 304 2.81 22.94 -17.29
CA THR A 304 3.78 23.21 -18.36
C THR A 304 3.83 22.04 -19.35
N PRO A 305 3.99 22.29 -20.67
CA PRO A 305 3.95 21.24 -21.69
C PRO A 305 5.17 20.32 -21.70
N PHE A 306 6.25 20.68 -21.00
CA PHE A 306 7.50 19.93 -20.88
C PHE A 306 7.65 19.23 -19.53
N ALA A 307 6.59 19.17 -18.72
CA ALA A 307 6.60 18.42 -17.47
C ALA A 307 6.80 16.92 -17.73
N PHE A 308 7.63 16.28 -16.92
CA PHE A 308 7.90 14.85 -16.97
C PHE A 308 8.15 14.29 -15.56
N ALA A 309 7.99 12.99 -15.41
CA ALA A 309 8.35 12.24 -14.22
C ALA A 309 8.86 10.86 -14.65
N ASN A 310 10.16 10.65 -14.48
CA ASN A 310 10.85 9.41 -14.84
C ASN A 310 11.28 8.69 -13.57
N GLN A 311 11.23 7.39 -13.60
CA GLN A 311 11.63 6.54 -12.49
C GLN A 311 12.31 5.28 -13.02
N ASP A 312 13.47 4.97 -12.47
CA ASP A 312 14.17 3.72 -12.61
C ASP A 312 14.19 3.00 -11.27
N TYR A 313 13.94 1.69 -11.29
CA TYR A 313 13.99 0.92 -10.06
C TYR A 313 14.43 -0.51 -10.33
N ILE A 314 15.20 -1.06 -9.42
CA ILE A 314 15.60 -2.47 -9.41
C ILE A 314 15.50 -3.02 -7.99
N ARG A 315 14.89 -4.22 -7.83
CA ARG A 315 14.73 -4.88 -6.55
C ARG A 315 15.02 -6.37 -6.64
N PRO A 316 16.24 -6.83 -6.36
CA PRO A 316 16.51 -8.22 -6.05
C PRO A 316 15.89 -8.62 -4.71
N THR A 317 15.26 -9.79 -4.68
CA THR A 317 14.70 -10.42 -3.48
C THR A 317 15.18 -11.85 -3.36
N PHE A 318 15.34 -12.30 -2.11
CA PHE A 318 15.67 -13.70 -1.82
C PHE A 318 14.86 -14.16 -0.62
N SER A 319 14.33 -15.38 -0.67
CA SER A 319 13.73 -16.02 0.48
C SER A 319 14.11 -17.50 0.55
N ASP A 320 14.22 -18.01 1.78
CA ASP A 320 14.37 -19.40 2.12
C ASP A 320 13.31 -19.79 3.14
N GLN A 321 12.40 -20.64 2.76
CA GLN A 321 11.50 -21.33 3.67
C GLN A 321 12.09 -22.70 3.98
N TRP A 322 12.50 -22.91 5.23
CA TRP A 322 13.06 -24.15 5.73
C TRP A 322 12.09 -24.84 6.68
N ASP A 323 11.50 -25.96 6.24
CA ASP A 323 10.57 -26.79 7.01
C ASP A 323 11.34 -27.82 7.86
N ILE A 324 12.00 -27.37 8.94
CA ILE A 324 12.91 -28.19 9.77
C ILE A 324 12.17 -29.42 10.36
N THR A 325 10.95 -29.21 10.83
CA THR A 325 10.09 -30.26 11.39
C THR A 325 8.63 -29.93 11.14
N ASN A 326 7.72 -30.85 11.49
CA ASN A 326 6.28 -30.56 11.43
C ASN A 326 5.82 -29.45 12.42
N PHE A 327 6.66 -29.08 13.38
CA PHE A 327 6.35 -28.07 14.41
C PHE A 327 7.24 -26.81 14.32
N LEU A 328 8.22 -26.78 13.42
CA LEU A 328 9.11 -25.64 13.24
C LEU A 328 9.43 -25.43 11.77
N ALA A 329 9.06 -24.26 11.26
CA ALA A 329 9.54 -23.73 9.98
C ALA A 329 10.29 -22.41 10.24
N ILE A 330 11.27 -22.08 9.42
CA ILE A 330 12.00 -20.82 9.45
C ILE A 330 11.87 -20.15 8.10
N ASN A 331 11.46 -18.90 8.08
CA ASN A 331 11.47 -18.06 6.90
C ASN A 331 12.62 -17.04 7.03
N ASN A 332 13.58 -17.10 6.10
CA ASN A 332 14.58 -16.07 5.91
C ASN A 332 14.22 -15.28 4.67
N ARG A 333 14.19 -13.94 4.78
CA ARG A 333 13.76 -13.08 3.68
C ARG A 333 14.66 -11.87 3.61
N PHE A 334 15.01 -11.50 2.39
CA PHE A 334 15.89 -10.39 2.08
C PHE A 334 15.41 -9.65 0.84
N SER A 335 15.43 -8.33 0.87
CA SER A 335 15.26 -7.48 -0.31
C SER A 335 16.21 -6.28 -0.26
N TYR A 336 16.59 -5.81 -1.43
CA TYR A 336 17.24 -4.53 -1.61
C TYR A 336 16.59 -3.80 -2.78
N THR A 337 16.12 -2.59 -2.56
CA THR A 337 15.56 -1.74 -3.62
C THR A 337 16.51 -0.58 -3.86
N HIS A 338 16.85 -0.34 -5.11
CA HIS A 338 17.46 0.91 -5.54
C HIS A 338 16.53 1.60 -6.51
N ARG A 339 16.30 2.90 -6.29
CA ARG A 339 15.37 3.71 -7.06
C ARG A 339 16.00 5.06 -7.39
N GLU A 340 15.86 5.48 -8.65
CA GLU A 340 16.23 6.81 -9.11
C GLU A 340 15.00 7.50 -9.68
N ILE A 341 14.83 8.78 -9.36
CA ILE A 341 13.73 9.62 -9.79
C ILE A 341 14.29 10.89 -10.40
N ASP A 342 13.79 11.24 -11.59
CA ASP A 342 14.02 12.53 -12.21
C ASP A 342 12.69 13.09 -12.68
N ALA A 343 12.25 14.19 -12.04
CA ALA A 343 10.95 14.77 -12.33
C ALA A 343 10.98 16.28 -12.41
N MET A 344 10.34 16.83 -13.45
CA MET A 344 10.08 18.24 -13.60
C MET A 344 8.58 18.46 -13.69
N ARG A 345 7.99 19.05 -12.67
CA ARG A 345 6.55 19.14 -12.52
C ARG A 345 6.09 20.49 -11.96
N ASN A 346 4.83 20.81 -12.19
CA ASN A 346 4.25 21.95 -11.52
C ASN A 346 3.96 21.62 -10.04
N ASN A 347 4.17 22.60 -9.16
CA ASN A 347 3.81 22.47 -7.76
C ASN A 347 2.29 22.59 -7.58
N ASP A 348 1.67 21.58 -7.02
CA ASP A 348 0.22 21.46 -6.81
C ASP A 348 -0.30 22.13 -5.54
N SER A 349 0.53 22.94 -4.90
CA SER A 349 0.18 23.65 -3.66
C SER A 349 -0.90 24.72 -3.87
N THR A 350 -1.51 25.15 -2.75
CA THR A 350 -2.46 26.27 -2.73
C THR A 350 -1.87 27.62 -3.19
N ALA A 351 -0.54 27.70 -3.40
CA ALA A 351 0.10 28.88 -4.00
C ALA A 351 -0.42 29.13 -5.42
N ALA A 352 -0.70 28.08 -6.18
CA ALA A 352 -1.33 28.19 -7.49
C ALA A 352 -2.85 28.40 -7.32
N HIS A 353 -3.34 29.61 -7.54
CA HIS A 353 -4.74 29.96 -7.35
C HIS A 353 -5.23 30.98 -8.38
N VAL A 354 -6.55 31.07 -8.52
CA VAL A 354 -7.19 32.00 -9.46
C VAL A 354 -7.41 33.35 -8.82
N VAL A 355 -6.99 34.41 -9.51
CA VAL A 355 -7.18 35.82 -9.11
C VAL A 355 -7.75 36.60 -10.27
N PHE A 356 -8.66 37.54 -9.98
CA PHE A 356 -9.15 38.46 -10.98
C PHE A 356 -8.17 39.65 -11.13
N LEU A 357 -7.44 39.71 -12.24
CA LEU A 357 -6.44 40.72 -12.52
C LEU A 357 -6.65 41.31 -13.95
N ASN A 358 -6.53 42.65 -14.07
CA ASN A 358 -6.63 43.36 -15.36
C ASN A 358 -7.87 43.00 -16.19
N GLY A 359 -9.00 42.75 -15.51
CA GLY A 359 -10.28 42.44 -16.16
C GLY A 359 -10.45 40.98 -16.59
N THR A 360 -9.55 40.10 -16.19
CA THR A 360 -9.60 38.63 -16.49
C THR A 360 -9.29 37.82 -15.27
N GLU A 361 -9.83 36.59 -15.20
CA GLU A 361 -9.46 35.58 -14.23
C GLU A 361 -8.17 34.88 -14.70
N GLN A 362 -7.15 34.92 -13.85
CA GLN A 362 -5.80 34.39 -14.16
C GLN A 362 -5.39 33.37 -13.12
N LEU A 363 -4.71 32.32 -13.54
CA LEU A 363 -4.01 31.40 -12.64
C LEU A 363 -2.63 32.01 -12.31
N THR A 364 -2.45 32.33 -11.03
CA THR A 364 -1.23 32.93 -10.47
C THR A 364 -0.53 31.98 -9.51
N GLY A 365 0.67 32.33 -9.05
CA GLY A 365 1.42 31.53 -8.06
C GLY A 365 1.88 30.18 -8.59
N ARG A 366 1.92 30.02 -9.91
CA ARG A 366 2.42 28.81 -10.55
C ARG A 366 3.92 28.65 -10.28
N GLN A 367 4.33 27.44 -9.95
CA GLN A 367 5.71 27.07 -9.73
C GLN A 367 6.05 25.81 -10.51
N LEU A 368 7.31 25.73 -10.96
CA LEU A 368 7.90 24.52 -11.51
C LEU A 368 8.92 23.99 -10.50
N ARG A 369 8.78 22.74 -10.11
CA ARG A 369 9.75 22.02 -9.30
C ARG A 369 10.50 21.05 -10.17
N TRP A 370 11.78 20.96 -9.93
CA TRP A 370 12.60 19.89 -10.44
C TRP A 370 13.20 19.14 -9.28
N GLN A 371 13.10 17.83 -9.34
CA GLN A 371 13.47 16.92 -8.28
C GLN A 371 14.25 15.75 -8.85
N ASN A 372 15.38 15.43 -8.20
CA ASN A 372 16.14 14.21 -8.41
C ASN A 372 16.29 13.54 -7.05
N ASP A 373 15.85 12.29 -6.95
CA ASP A 373 16.00 11.48 -5.76
C ASP A 373 16.74 10.18 -6.11
N SER A 374 17.58 9.73 -5.21
CA SER A 374 18.24 8.43 -5.27
C SER A 374 18.06 7.71 -3.94
N ASP A 375 17.39 6.57 -3.96
CA ASP A 375 17.00 5.84 -2.76
C ASP A 375 17.55 4.43 -2.75
N GLY A 376 18.14 4.02 -1.63
CA GLY A 376 18.50 2.66 -1.30
C GLY A 376 17.65 2.15 -0.13
N PHE A 377 17.00 1.02 -0.27
CA PHE A 377 16.20 0.42 0.77
C PHE A 377 16.53 -1.07 0.93
N PHE A 378 17.00 -1.45 2.10
CA PHE A 378 17.34 -2.83 2.47
C PHE A 378 16.35 -3.33 3.52
N ASP A 379 15.87 -4.57 3.38
CA ASP A 379 15.00 -5.25 4.34
C ASP A 379 15.45 -6.70 4.54
N TYR A 380 15.68 -7.09 5.78
CA TYR A 380 15.98 -8.47 6.18
C TYR A 380 15.04 -8.92 7.28
N GLN A 381 14.39 -10.08 7.09
CA GLN A 381 13.45 -10.70 8.01
C GLN A 381 13.88 -12.13 8.33
N PHE A 382 13.91 -12.46 9.63
CA PHE A 382 14.14 -13.82 10.15
C PHE A 382 12.93 -14.22 11.00
N GLU A 383 12.15 -15.21 10.55
CA GLU A 383 10.83 -15.52 11.08
C GLU A 383 10.64 -17.03 11.37
N PRO A 384 11.06 -17.55 12.54
CA PRO A 384 10.67 -18.87 13.01
C PRO A 384 9.18 -18.96 13.32
N VAL A 385 8.51 -19.99 12.80
CA VAL A 385 7.10 -20.32 13.04
C VAL A 385 7.03 -21.65 13.79
N TRP A 386 6.50 -21.60 15.00
CA TRP A 386 6.38 -22.73 15.92
C TRP A 386 4.94 -23.20 15.99
N LYS A 387 4.70 -24.52 15.86
CA LYS A 387 3.39 -25.16 16.05
C LYS A 387 3.47 -26.11 17.22
N PHE A 388 2.72 -25.86 18.29
CA PHE A 388 2.76 -26.67 19.49
C PHE A 388 1.43 -26.67 20.23
N TYR A 389 1.32 -27.50 21.26
CA TYR A 389 0.15 -27.58 22.11
C TYR A 389 0.50 -27.31 23.56
N THR A 390 -0.35 -26.53 24.26
CA THR A 390 -0.35 -26.39 25.72
C THR A 390 -1.65 -26.97 26.25
N GLY A 391 -1.56 -28.23 26.75
CA GLY A 391 -2.76 -29.01 27.03
C GLY A 391 -3.55 -29.33 25.75
N GLY A 392 -4.80 -28.87 25.66
CA GLY A 392 -5.63 -29.04 24.46
C GLY A 392 -5.66 -27.85 23.53
N ILE A 393 -4.89 -26.77 23.81
CA ILE A 393 -4.85 -25.53 23.06
C ILE A 393 -3.75 -25.62 22.03
N HIS A 394 -4.06 -25.37 20.76
CA HIS A 394 -3.10 -25.31 19.66
C HIS A 394 -2.57 -23.88 19.48
N HIS A 395 -1.25 -23.75 19.31
CA HIS A 395 -0.54 -22.51 19.08
C HIS A 395 0.17 -22.54 17.73
N THR A 396 0.09 -21.44 16.99
CA THR A 396 0.98 -21.13 15.86
C THR A 396 1.66 -19.81 16.19
N LEU A 397 2.84 -19.91 16.81
CA LEU A 397 3.63 -18.78 17.26
C LEU A 397 4.67 -18.40 16.22
N LEU A 398 4.57 -17.21 15.68
CA LEU A 398 5.61 -16.53 14.92
C LEU A 398 6.47 -15.75 15.90
N THR A 399 7.78 -15.91 15.84
CA THR A 399 8.75 -14.97 16.44
C THR A 399 9.59 -14.39 15.33
N GLY A 400 9.97 -13.11 15.41
CA GLY A 400 10.66 -12.48 14.29
C GLY A 400 11.68 -11.45 14.73
N PHE A 401 12.70 -11.31 13.91
CA PHE A 401 13.64 -10.21 13.87
C PHE A 401 13.60 -9.58 12.48
N GLU A 402 13.58 -8.24 12.43
CA GLU A 402 13.65 -7.47 11.19
C GLU A 402 14.70 -6.37 11.33
N TYR A 403 15.43 -6.16 10.27
CA TYR A 403 16.31 -5.03 10.10
C TYR A 403 16.03 -4.36 8.77
N GLN A 404 15.76 -3.05 8.82
CA GLN A 404 15.59 -2.21 7.65
C GLN A 404 16.62 -1.08 7.68
N HIS A 405 17.18 -0.77 6.52
CA HIS A 405 18.07 0.35 6.32
C HIS A 405 17.60 1.15 5.11
N GLN A 406 17.48 2.46 5.29
CA GLN A 406 17.13 3.40 4.23
C GLN A 406 18.24 4.42 4.09
N ASP A 407 18.59 4.71 2.86
CA ASP A 407 19.59 5.72 2.49
C ASP A 407 19.00 6.49 1.30
N MET A 408 18.72 7.78 1.49
CA MET A 408 17.94 8.58 0.56
C MET A 408 18.59 9.94 0.33
N ASP A 409 18.91 10.22 -0.91
CA ASP A 409 19.31 11.56 -1.37
C ASP A 409 18.14 12.24 -2.07
N THR A 410 17.66 13.35 -1.51
CA THR A 410 16.61 14.17 -2.13
C THR A 410 17.19 15.51 -2.57
N ASN A 411 16.98 15.86 -3.82
CA ASN A 411 17.42 17.13 -4.37
C ASN A 411 16.30 17.81 -5.15
N ARG A 412 15.80 18.94 -4.63
CA ARG A 412 14.67 19.69 -5.19
C ARG A 412 14.97 21.17 -5.28
N VAL A 413 14.63 21.76 -6.44
CA VAL A 413 14.70 23.21 -6.68
C VAL A 413 13.42 23.72 -7.33
N THR A 414 13.11 25.00 -7.13
CA THR A 414 11.85 25.59 -7.57
C THR A 414 12.09 26.85 -8.40
N ALA A 415 11.28 27.03 -9.45
CA ALA A 415 11.21 28.26 -10.25
C ALA A 415 9.77 28.78 -10.27
N ASN A 416 9.59 30.11 -10.13
CA ASN A 416 8.31 30.74 -10.35
C ASN A 416 8.00 30.84 -11.84
N LEU A 417 6.73 30.61 -12.18
CA LEU A 417 6.22 30.65 -13.55
C LEU A 417 5.32 31.86 -13.77
N GLN A 418 5.16 32.26 -15.03
CA GLN A 418 4.23 33.32 -15.42
C GLN A 418 2.78 32.87 -15.23
N ASN A 419 1.87 33.85 -15.12
CA ASN A 419 0.44 33.59 -14.99
C ASN A 419 -0.14 33.01 -16.29
N ILE A 420 -1.12 32.10 -16.17
CA ILE A 420 -2.03 31.76 -17.25
C ILE A 420 -3.14 32.83 -17.28
N ILE A 421 -3.13 33.66 -18.32
CA ILE A 421 -3.98 34.85 -18.40
C ILE A 421 -5.45 34.52 -18.65
N ASN A 422 -5.74 33.43 -19.37
CA ASN A 422 -7.09 32.99 -19.69
C ASN A 422 -7.29 31.54 -19.16
N ILE A 423 -7.96 31.41 -18.03
CA ILE A 423 -8.20 30.10 -17.41
C ILE A 423 -9.25 29.25 -18.16
N PHE A 424 -10.06 29.85 -19.03
CA PHE A 424 -11.07 29.12 -19.82
C PHE A 424 -10.53 28.59 -21.16
N ALA A 425 -9.38 29.11 -21.58
CA ALA A 425 -8.59 28.60 -22.72
C ALA A 425 -7.10 28.59 -22.30
N PRO A 426 -6.71 27.70 -21.38
CA PRO A 426 -5.40 27.78 -20.75
C PRO A 426 -4.28 27.49 -21.77
N VAL A 427 -3.28 28.35 -21.75
CA VAL A 427 -2.03 28.16 -22.46
C VAL A 427 -0.90 28.55 -21.51
N ALA A 428 -0.06 27.59 -21.15
CA ALA A 428 1.14 27.87 -20.35
C ALA A 428 2.10 28.74 -21.21
N PRO A 429 2.57 29.89 -20.67
CA PRO A 429 3.50 30.78 -21.43
C PRO A 429 4.85 30.14 -21.68
N GLU A 430 5.29 29.25 -20.76
CA GLU A 430 6.57 28.57 -20.85
C GLU A 430 6.49 27.37 -21.80
N THR A 431 7.44 27.33 -22.76
CA THR A 431 7.55 26.22 -23.72
C THR A 431 8.79 25.36 -23.50
N SER A 432 9.68 25.77 -22.59
CA SER A 432 10.94 25.09 -22.26
C SER A 432 11.35 25.45 -20.83
N PRO A 433 12.02 24.54 -20.10
CA PRO A 433 12.62 24.87 -18.81
C PRO A 433 13.87 25.75 -18.93
N HIS A 434 14.42 25.88 -20.15
CA HIS A 434 15.65 26.65 -20.38
C HIS A 434 15.46 28.15 -20.10
N GLY A 435 16.32 28.70 -19.24
CA GLY A 435 16.27 30.09 -18.83
C GLY A 435 15.31 30.43 -17.71
N LEU A 436 14.61 29.43 -17.12
CA LEU A 436 13.84 29.63 -15.90
C LEU A 436 14.78 29.84 -14.71
N PRO A 437 14.48 30.83 -13.84
CA PRO A 437 15.29 31.08 -12.65
C PRO A 437 14.94 30.07 -11.55
N PHE A 438 15.62 28.94 -11.51
CA PHE A 438 15.58 28.04 -10.36
C PHE A 438 16.40 28.67 -9.24
N LEU A 439 15.77 28.94 -8.12
CA LEU A 439 16.34 29.65 -6.98
C LEU A 439 16.12 28.85 -5.69
N CYS A 440 16.95 29.15 -4.69
CA CYS A 440 16.77 28.70 -3.34
C CYS A 440 16.72 29.95 -2.43
N ASP A 441 15.54 30.38 -2.06
CA ASP A 441 15.31 31.51 -1.16
C ASP A 441 13.96 31.39 -0.45
N SER A 442 13.54 32.38 0.31
CA SER A 442 12.26 32.38 1.04
C SER A 442 11.01 32.28 0.16
N ALA A 443 11.11 32.52 -1.14
CA ALA A 443 10.03 32.43 -2.13
C ALA A 443 10.10 31.16 -2.98
N HIS A 444 11.21 30.41 -2.93
CA HIS A 444 11.49 29.27 -3.77
C HIS A 444 12.02 28.14 -2.89
N SER A 445 11.15 27.19 -2.56
CA SER A 445 11.56 26.03 -1.72
C SER A 445 12.62 25.19 -2.42
N CYS A 446 13.63 24.83 -1.65
CA CYS A 446 14.66 23.88 -2.05
C CYS A 446 14.80 22.85 -0.97
N ASP A 447 15.00 21.61 -1.37
CA ASP A 447 15.43 20.55 -0.48
C ASP A 447 16.66 19.89 -1.08
N ASN A 448 17.66 19.73 -0.29
CA ASN A 448 18.83 18.92 -0.57
C ASN A 448 19.20 18.23 0.73
N ASN A 449 18.70 17.02 0.88
CA ASN A 449 18.79 16.27 2.13
C ASN A 449 19.36 14.90 1.85
N HIS A 450 20.25 14.46 2.71
CA HIS A 450 20.64 13.07 2.85
C HIS A 450 19.96 12.52 4.10
N LEU A 451 19.18 11.46 3.94
CA LEU A 451 18.39 10.85 5.01
C LEU A 451 18.84 9.41 5.19
N VAL A 452 19.19 9.05 6.42
CA VAL A 452 19.53 7.67 6.78
C VAL A 452 18.61 7.20 7.89
N ALA A 453 18.04 6.00 7.74
CA ALA A 453 17.24 5.39 8.79
C ALA A 453 17.61 3.92 8.98
N ASP A 454 17.83 3.55 10.24
CA ASP A 454 18.01 2.17 10.66
C ASP A 454 16.88 1.75 11.59
N TYR A 455 16.16 0.70 11.24
CA TYR A 455 15.05 0.16 12.02
C TYR A 455 15.35 -1.28 12.41
N TYR A 456 15.29 -1.57 13.69
CA TYR A 456 15.41 -2.91 14.24
C TYR A 456 14.10 -3.29 14.92
N GLY A 457 13.55 -4.45 14.61
CA GLY A 457 12.31 -4.94 15.18
C GLY A 457 12.47 -6.35 15.78
N LEU A 458 11.99 -6.52 17.01
CA LEU A 458 11.78 -7.84 17.59
C LEU A 458 10.28 -8.02 17.85
N TYR A 459 9.70 -9.10 17.34
CA TYR A 459 8.28 -9.32 17.43
C TYR A 459 7.88 -10.77 17.66
N ALA A 460 6.68 -10.92 18.20
CA ALA A 460 6.04 -12.22 18.34
C ALA A 460 4.53 -12.08 18.10
N THR A 461 3.97 -13.04 17.38
CA THR A 461 2.52 -13.15 17.18
C THR A 461 2.09 -14.59 17.35
N ASP A 462 1.14 -14.84 18.25
CA ASP A 462 0.58 -16.16 18.48
C ASP A 462 -0.87 -16.22 17.99
N GLN A 463 -1.13 -17.14 17.07
CA GLN A 463 -2.47 -17.55 16.69
C GLN A 463 -2.85 -18.76 17.55
N ILE A 464 -3.82 -18.57 18.43
CA ILE A 464 -4.20 -19.53 19.47
C ILE A 464 -5.58 -20.10 19.16
N ASP A 465 -5.65 -21.40 18.94
CA ASP A 465 -6.90 -22.14 18.83
C ASP A 465 -7.32 -22.63 20.23
N LEU A 466 -8.05 -21.77 20.97
CA LEU A 466 -8.55 -22.12 22.30
C LEU A 466 -9.49 -23.33 22.25
N THR A 467 -10.28 -23.41 21.18
CA THR A 467 -11.09 -24.56 20.77
C THR A 467 -11.18 -24.58 19.25
N ASP A 468 -11.80 -25.58 18.64
CA ASP A 468 -12.08 -25.59 17.19
C ASP A 468 -12.87 -24.36 16.74
N LYS A 469 -13.69 -23.77 17.63
CA LYS A 469 -14.54 -22.61 17.35
C LYS A 469 -14.01 -21.28 17.83
N TRP A 470 -13.13 -21.25 18.82
CA TRP A 470 -12.69 -20.02 19.46
C TRP A 470 -11.24 -19.77 19.16
N LYS A 471 -10.99 -18.69 18.43
CA LYS A 471 -9.68 -18.25 17.98
C LYS A 471 -9.28 -16.97 18.70
N LEU A 472 -8.03 -16.88 19.12
CA LEU A 472 -7.42 -15.70 19.72
C LEU A 472 -6.12 -15.43 18.99
N ARG A 473 -5.86 -14.17 18.69
CA ARG A 473 -4.58 -13.71 18.14
C ARG A 473 -4.01 -12.61 19.02
N VAL A 474 -2.73 -12.71 19.36
CA VAL A 474 -2.01 -11.72 20.17
C VAL A 474 -0.66 -11.47 19.51
N GLY A 475 -0.34 -10.22 19.24
CA GLY A 475 0.94 -9.81 18.69
C GLY A 475 1.54 -8.64 19.46
N VAL A 476 2.85 -8.62 19.58
CA VAL A 476 3.64 -7.53 20.17
C VAL A 476 4.92 -7.37 19.39
N ARG A 477 5.33 -6.12 19.20
CA ARG A 477 6.59 -5.76 18.54
C ARG A 477 7.23 -4.59 19.25
N GLN A 478 8.52 -4.69 19.52
CA GLN A 478 9.39 -3.61 19.96
C GLN A 478 10.26 -3.19 18.78
N ASP A 479 10.20 -1.93 18.42
CA ASP A 479 11.09 -1.33 17.42
C ASP A 479 12.11 -0.40 18.08
N TRP A 480 13.23 -0.21 17.40
CA TRP A 480 14.25 0.80 17.65
C TRP A 480 14.47 1.55 16.33
N TYR A 481 14.03 2.80 16.26
CA TYR A 481 14.20 3.69 15.11
C TYR A 481 15.39 4.59 15.36
N GLN A 482 16.30 4.65 14.41
CA GLN A 482 17.45 5.55 14.39
C GLN A 482 17.36 6.33 13.10
N ASN A 483 17.06 7.62 13.19
CA ASN A 483 16.87 8.50 12.05
C ASN A 483 17.94 9.59 12.07
N GLU A 484 18.51 9.85 10.92
CA GLU A 484 19.44 10.93 10.64
C GLU A 484 18.95 11.73 9.44
N LEU A 485 18.85 13.04 9.58
CA LEU A 485 18.60 13.99 8.52
C LEU A 485 19.81 14.92 8.43
N ASP A 486 20.54 14.86 7.34
CA ASP A 486 21.67 15.74 7.05
C ASP A 486 21.33 16.66 5.88
N PRO A 487 20.90 17.92 6.18
CA PRO A 487 20.60 18.90 5.16
C PRO A 487 21.88 19.32 4.42
N GLN A 488 21.93 19.05 3.14
CA GLN A 488 23.06 19.36 2.27
C GLN A 488 22.97 20.77 1.70
N VAL A 489 24.10 21.35 1.28
CA VAL A 489 24.14 22.64 0.61
C VAL A 489 23.64 22.51 -0.82
N THR A 490 22.54 23.17 -1.15
CA THR A 490 22.07 23.27 -2.54
C THR A 490 22.87 24.31 -3.32
N VAL A 491 23.36 23.90 -4.46
CA VAL A 491 24.20 24.72 -5.32
C VAL A 491 23.60 24.78 -6.71
N LEU A 492 23.15 25.97 -7.12
CA LEU A 492 22.52 26.21 -8.41
C LEU A 492 23.48 26.84 -9.41
N ASN A 493 23.50 26.33 -10.65
CA ASN A 493 24.07 27.05 -11.76
C ASN A 493 23.02 27.99 -12.39
N VAL A 494 23.06 29.25 -11.97
CA VAL A 494 22.15 30.30 -12.49
C VAL A 494 22.35 30.61 -14.01
N ASN A 495 23.41 30.11 -14.63
CA ASN A 495 23.73 30.49 -16.04
C ASN A 495 23.06 29.56 -17.07
N THR A 496 22.67 28.37 -16.70
CA THR A 496 22.08 27.40 -17.65
C THR A 496 20.60 27.10 -17.41
N GLY A 497 20.09 27.32 -16.20
CA GLY A 497 18.71 27.02 -15.84
C GLY A 497 18.32 25.55 -16.10
N LEU A 498 19.33 24.69 -16.25
CA LEU A 498 19.15 23.28 -16.51
C LEU A 498 19.67 22.44 -15.35
N PRO A 499 18.95 21.45 -15.03
CA PRO A 499 19.16 20.57 -13.88
C PRO A 499 20.50 19.86 -13.81
N SER A 500 21.00 19.34 -14.91
CA SER A 500 22.25 18.56 -14.96
C SER A 500 23.54 19.37 -14.66
N GLN A 501 23.42 20.63 -14.28
CA GLN A 501 24.56 21.53 -14.10
C GLN A 501 24.49 22.32 -12.80
N PHE A 502 24.26 21.65 -11.68
CA PHE A 502 24.47 22.23 -10.36
C PHE A 502 25.95 22.57 -10.20
N THR A 503 26.30 23.81 -10.41
CA THR A 503 27.64 24.31 -10.10
C THR A 503 27.54 25.55 -9.22
N ASN A 504 28.40 25.59 -8.25
CA ASN A 504 28.43 26.59 -7.17
C ASN A 504 28.81 27.95 -7.69
N THR A 505 27.86 28.84 -7.98
CA THR A 505 28.11 30.27 -8.29
C THR A 505 27.22 31.23 -7.49
N GLY A 506 26.35 30.72 -6.60
CA GLY A 506 25.49 31.52 -5.73
C GLY A 506 25.98 31.59 -4.29
N ALA A 507 25.40 32.49 -3.50
CA ALA A 507 25.58 32.42 -2.04
C ALA A 507 25.06 31.05 -1.56
N PRO A 508 25.83 30.34 -0.71
CA PRO A 508 25.38 29.04 -0.22
C PRO A 508 24.06 29.22 0.52
N VAL A 509 23.05 28.44 0.16
CA VAL A 509 21.91 28.23 1.03
C VAL A 509 22.45 27.53 2.27
N ILE A 510 22.13 28.05 3.43
CA ILE A 510 22.65 27.54 4.70
C ILE A 510 22.32 26.06 4.78
N ALA A 511 23.34 25.22 4.83
CA ALA A 511 23.16 23.83 5.24
C ALA A 511 22.59 23.83 6.65
N GLY A 512 21.51 23.09 6.87
CA GLY A 512 21.01 22.83 8.22
C GLY A 512 22.07 22.10 9.05
N VAL A 513 21.83 21.98 10.33
CA VAL A 513 22.65 21.14 11.20
C VAL A 513 22.09 19.71 11.10
N PRO A 514 22.94 18.67 10.95
CA PRO A 514 22.45 17.29 10.98
C PRO A 514 21.62 17.01 12.23
N GLU A 515 20.51 16.35 12.06
CA GLU A 515 19.55 16.03 13.11
C GLU A 515 19.48 14.52 13.31
N PHE A 516 19.47 14.10 14.57
CA PHE A 516 19.41 12.71 14.96
C PHE A 516 18.21 12.47 15.86
N ARG A 517 17.44 11.41 15.58
CA ARG A 517 16.37 11.02 16.45
C ARG A 517 16.33 9.51 16.65
N ASN A 518 16.22 9.11 17.92
CA ASN A 518 16.09 7.71 18.32
C ASN A 518 14.76 7.51 19.05
N ASP A 519 13.93 6.60 18.57
CA ASP A 519 12.66 6.25 19.19
C ASP A 519 12.57 4.72 19.44
N LYS A 520 11.73 4.33 20.42
CA LYS A 520 11.56 2.94 20.82
C LYS A 520 10.07 2.60 21.01
N PRO A 521 9.26 2.66 19.93
CA PRO A 521 7.83 2.37 20.05
C PRO A 521 7.56 0.89 20.28
N VAL A 522 6.43 0.60 20.97
CA VAL A 522 5.89 -0.75 21.13
C VAL A 522 4.56 -0.83 20.43
N SER A 523 4.49 -1.62 19.37
CA SER A 523 3.25 -1.91 18.64
C SER A 523 2.65 -3.22 19.14
N TRP A 524 1.33 -3.33 19.12
CA TRP A 524 0.64 -4.54 19.53
C TRP A 524 -0.68 -4.71 18.79
N ASN A 525 -1.15 -5.96 18.74
CA ASN A 525 -2.50 -6.30 18.34
C ASN A 525 -3.07 -7.42 19.22
N ILE A 526 -4.36 -7.38 19.42
CA ILE A 526 -5.11 -8.45 20.07
C ILE A 526 -6.48 -8.56 19.42
N GLY A 527 -6.91 -9.77 19.15
CA GLY A 527 -8.24 -10.00 18.58
C GLY A 527 -8.73 -11.40 18.87
N THR A 528 -10.04 -11.55 18.98
CA THR A 528 -10.68 -12.85 19.17
C THR A 528 -11.85 -13.02 18.22
N LEU A 529 -12.02 -14.23 17.71
CA LEU A 529 -13.07 -14.63 16.80
C LEU A 529 -13.73 -15.91 17.34
N TYR A 530 -15.06 -15.98 17.26
CA TYR A 530 -15.81 -17.16 17.67
C TYR A 530 -16.74 -17.66 16.56
N HIS A 531 -16.54 -18.89 16.09
CA HIS A 531 -17.43 -19.55 15.14
C HIS A 531 -18.74 -19.93 15.84
N LEU A 532 -19.67 -18.96 15.93
CA LEU A 532 -20.97 -19.14 16.57
C LEU A 532 -21.75 -20.26 15.87
N THR A 533 -21.73 -20.26 14.54
CA THR A 533 -22.24 -21.30 13.66
C THR A 533 -21.24 -21.59 12.56
N ASN A 534 -21.50 -22.55 11.68
CA ASN A 534 -20.66 -22.81 10.51
C ASN A 534 -20.69 -21.67 9.46
N TRP A 535 -21.62 -20.74 9.59
CA TRP A 535 -21.81 -19.65 8.65
C TRP A 535 -21.67 -18.25 9.27
N LEU A 536 -21.43 -18.16 10.60
CA LEU A 536 -21.32 -16.87 11.30
C LEU A 536 -20.16 -16.91 12.32
N ALA A 537 -19.23 -16.00 12.15
CA ALA A 537 -18.09 -15.80 13.05
C ALA A 537 -17.95 -14.31 13.41
N PRO A 538 -18.54 -13.85 14.53
CA PRO A 538 -18.26 -12.52 15.08
C PRO A 538 -16.82 -12.45 15.62
N TYR A 539 -16.24 -11.25 15.55
CA TYR A 539 -14.91 -10.95 16.07
C TYR A 539 -14.84 -9.56 16.69
N ILE A 540 -13.87 -9.38 17.56
CA ILE A 540 -13.44 -8.09 18.09
C ILE A 540 -11.93 -8.00 18.07
N GLY A 541 -11.39 -6.82 17.86
CA GLY A 541 -9.96 -6.59 17.84
C GLY A 541 -9.57 -5.18 18.30
N ALA A 542 -8.34 -5.06 18.74
CA ALA A 542 -7.69 -3.79 19.02
C ALA A 542 -6.23 -3.85 18.55
N SER A 543 -5.71 -2.75 18.03
CA SER A 543 -4.32 -2.66 17.57
C SER A 543 -3.76 -1.26 17.77
N GLN A 544 -2.44 -1.19 17.83
CA GLN A 544 -1.68 0.06 17.86
C GLN A 544 -0.49 -0.04 16.93
N SER A 545 -0.25 1.02 16.17
CA SER A 545 0.88 1.16 15.25
C SER A 545 1.64 2.43 15.50
N TYR A 546 2.85 2.46 14.99
CA TYR A 546 3.71 3.63 14.93
C TYR A 546 4.31 3.77 13.55
N LEU A 547 4.47 5.03 13.13
CA LEU A 547 5.11 5.44 11.90
C LEU A 547 6.20 6.44 12.25
N SER A 548 7.42 6.23 11.78
CA SER A 548 8.49 7.20 11.95
C SER A 548 8.18 8.48 11.16
N ASN A 549 8.28 9.65 11.80
CA ASN A 549 8.20 10.96 11.13
C ASN A 549 9.58 11.34 10.55
N PHE A 550 10.12 10.48 9.72
CA PHE A 550 11.45 10.59 9.15
C PHE A 550 11.57 11.71 8.11
N ASN A 551 10.50 11.96 7.37
CA ASN A 551 10.44 12.91 6.26
C ASN A 551 10.09 14.33 6.70
N SER A 552 10.82 14.90 7.60
CA SER A 552 10.65 16.31 7.90
C SER A 552 11.55 17.15 7.01
N GLU A 553 11.03 17.60 5.90
CA GLU A 553 11.69 18.56 5.00
C GLU A 553 12.15 19.79 5.78
N ASN A 554 13.44 20.14 5.73
CA ASN A 554 14.03 21.41 6.22
C ASN A 554 13.33 22.05 7.44
N SER A 555 13.10 21.28 8.48
CA SER A 555 12.35 21.73 9.64
C SER A 555 13.26 22.48 10.61
N THR A 556 12.77 23.60 11.14
CA THR A 556 13.49 24.37 12.19
C THR A 556 13.43 23.73 13.56
N ASN A 557 12.55 22.75 13.77
CA ASN A 557 12.33 22.08 15.05
C ASN A 557 12.66 20.58 15.07
N GLY A 558 13.31 20.11 14.02
CA GLY A 558 13.89 18.77 13.97
C GLY A 558 12.96 17.65 13.57
N ILE A 559 13.48 16.43 13.53
CA ILE A 559 12.71 15.22 13.23
C ILE A 559 11.64 15.02 14.30
N GLY A 560 10.37 14.92 13.87
CA GLY A 560 9.21 14.77 14.75
C GLY A 560 9.17 13.45 15.51
N ALA A 561 8.41 13.42 16.62
CA ALA A 561 8.07 12.16 17.28
C ALA A 561 7.30 11.23 16.34
N PRO A 562 7.45 9.90 16.46
CA PRO A 562 6.71 8.98 15.64
C PRO A 562 5.20 9.23 15.73
N GLU A 563 4.54 9.20 14.58
CA GLU A 563 3.11 9.14 14.51
C GLU A 563 2.62 7.86 15.19
N SER A 564 1.51 7.94 15.90
CA SER A 564 0.88 6.76 16.51
C SER A 564 -0.58 6.65 16.12
N ALA A 565 -1.06 5.42 15.96
CA ALA A 565 -2.47 5.17 15.75
C ALA A 565 -2.95 4.01 16.61
N ARG A 566 -4.20 4.12 17.06
CA ARG A 566 -4.89 3.08 17.81
C ARG A 566 -6.26 2.81 17.21
N GLN A 567 -6.56 1.53 17.03
CA GLN A 567 -7.83 1.07 16.48
C GLN A 567 -8.56 0.15 17.44
N TYR A 568 -9.89 0.29 17.46
CA TYR A 568 -10.83 -0.67 18.00
C TYR A 568 -11.79 -1.07 16.90
N GLU A 569 -12.01 -2.38 16.75
CA GLU A 569 -12.85 -2.92 15.69
C GLU A 569 -13.73 -4.04 16.24
N ALA A 570 -14.98 -4.09 15.75
CA ALA A 570 -15.87 -5.23 15.95
C ALA A 570 -16.53 -5.56 14.62
N GLY A 571 -16.61 -6.84 14.29
CA GLY A 571 -17.15 -7.27 13.02
C GLY A 571 -17.75 -8.67 13.06
N ALA A 572 -18.28 -9.07 11.92
CA ALA A 572 -18.80 -10.41 11.74
C ALA A 572 -18.52 -10.89 10.31
N ARG A 573 -18.13 -12.15 10.21
CA ARG A 573 -17.92 -12.84 8.95
C ARG A 573 -19.04 -13.84 8.74
N PHE A 574 -19.68 -13.76 7.57
CA PHE A 574 -20.74 -14.67 7.16
C PHE A 574 -20.25 -15.46 5.94
N THR A 575 -20.37 -16.79 6.02
CA THR A 575 -19.98 -17.69 4.93
C THR A 575 -21.14 -18.62 4.58
N PHE A 576 -21.51 -18.65 3.32
CA PHE A 576 -22.63 -19.47 2.85
C PHE A 576 -22.19 -20.33 1.66
N LEU A 577 -22.94 -21.38 1.37
CA LEU A 577 -22.74 -22.27 0.22
C LEU A 577 -21.30 -22.83 0.14
N ASN A 578 -20.74 -23.31 1.25
CA ASN A 578 -19.35 -23.78 1.34
C ASN A 578 -18.35 -22.71 0.90
N GLU A 579 -18.43 -21.52 1.49
CA GLU A 579 -17.55 -20.36 1.25
C GLU A 579 -17.69 -19.74 -0.17
N ARG A 580 -18.66 -20.13 -0.96
CA ARG A 580 -18.95 -19.50 -2.26
C ARG A 580 -19.47 -18.07 -2.10
N ILE A 581 -20.07 -17.75 -0.94
CA ILE A 581 -20.52 -16.42 -0.57
C ILE A 581 -19.86 -16.05 0.74
N VAL A 582 -19.06 -15.00 0.74
CA VAL A 582 -18.42 -14.41 1.91
C VAL A 582 -18.87 -12.97 2.03
N LEU A 583 -19.49 -12.63 3.17
CA LEU A 583 -19.87 -11.27 3.54
C LEU A 583 -19.14 -10.92 4.83
N ASN A 584 -18.35 -9.85 4.79
CA ASN A 584 -17.70 -9.29 5.97
C ASN A 584 -18.37 -7.96 6.32
N THR A 585 -18.53 -7.71 7.61
CA THR A 585 -19.01 -6.44 8.15
C THR A 585 -18.11 -6.02 9.30
N ALA A 586 -17.80 -4.74 9.41
CA ALA A 586 -17.05 -4.20 10.52
C ALA A 586 -17.55 -2.80 10.91
N VAL A 587 -17.39 -2.47 12.18
CA VAL A 587 -17.47 -1.12 12.72
C VAL A 587 -16.12 -0.82 13.37
N PHE A 588 -15.59 0.38 13.14
CA PHE A 588 -14.25 0.74 13.58
C PHE A 588 -14.18 2.15 14.16
N ASN A 589 -13.19 2.33 15.02
CA ASN A 589 -12.76 3.60 15.57
C ASN A 589 -11.23 3.65 15.50
N VAL A 590 -10.67 4.61 14.78
CA VAL A 590 -9.21 4.79 14.64
C VAL A 590 -8.86 6.20 15.06
N SER A 591 -8.02 6.33 16.09
CA SER A 591 -7.36 7.59 16.45
C SER A 591 -5.95 7.63 15.89
N ARG A 592 -5.50 8.80 15.45
CA ARG A 592 -4.16 9.06 14.92
C ARG A 592 -3.62 10.33 15.57
N ASP A 593 -2.43 10.26 16.13
CA ASP A 593 -1.77 11.33 16.85
C ASP A 593 -0.36 11.57 16.32
N ASN A 594 0.18 12.76 16.55
CA ASN A 594 1.50 13.20 16.07
C ASN A 594 1.62 13.24 14.55
N VAL A 595 0.57 13.63 13.84
CA VAL A 595 0.62 13.83 12.38
C VAL A 595 1.42 15.08 12.09
N ALA A 596 2.57 14.94 11.44
CA ALA A 596 3.41 16.08 11.08
C ALA A 596 2.69 16.97 10.06
N THR A 597 2.57 18.25 10.36
CA THR A 597 2.02 19.30 9.49
C THR A 597 3.02 20.43 9.38
N SER A 598 3.51 20.68 8.17
CA SER A 598 4.53 21.68 7.87
C SER A 598 3.91 23.06 7.69
N VAL A 599 4.52 24.09 8.28
CA VAL A 599 4.15 25.49 8.08
C VAL A 599 5.39 26.30 7.69
N ALA A 600 5.39 26.80 6.45
CA ALA A 600 6.49 27.58 5.92
C ALA A 600 6.77 28.84 6.74
N GLN A 601 8.05 29.07 7.04
CA GLN A 601 8.55 30.24 7.76
C GLN A 601 9.12 31.27 6.79
N ALA A 602 9.19 32.53 7.23
CA ALA A 602 9.71 33.62 6.39
C ALA A 602 11.21 33.47 6.03
N ASN A 603 11.94 32.60 6.68
CA ASN A 603 13.35 32.31 6.41
C ASN A 603 13.57 31.16 5.40
N GLY A 604 12.50 30.61 4.82
CA GLY A 604 12.58 29.51 3.85
C GLY A 604 12.64 28.11 4.46
N THR A 605 12.53 28.00 5.79
CA THR A 605 12.40 26.70 6.48
C THR A 605 10.96 26.44 6.86
N ASP A 606 10.64 25.19 7.19
CA ASP A 606 9.34 24.80 7.69
C ASP A 606 9.38 24.59 9.21
N PHE A 607 8.28 24.88 9.89
CA PHE A 607 8.06 24.51 11.28
C PHE A 607 7.01 23.41 11.33
N ILE A 608 7.35 22.28 11.97
CA ILE A 608 6.48 21.13 12.05
C ILE A 608 5.62 21.21 13.31
N PHE A 609 4.33 21.11 13.10
CA PHE A 609 3.31 20.97 14.13
C PHE A 609 2.72 19.56 14.08
N PHE A 610 2.07 19.16 15.16
CA PHE A 610 1.52 17.81 15.28
C PHE A 610 0.01 17.87 15.47
N ASP A 611 -0.69 17.39 14.46
CA ASP A 611 -2.14 17.28 14.44
C ASP A 611 -2.61 15.92 14.96
N SER A 612 -3.89 15.82 15.28
CA SER A 612 -4.55 14.55 15.60
C SER A 612 -5.82 14.38 14.78
N GLN A 613 -6.15 13.15 14.47
CA GLN A 613 -7.31 12.76 13.67
C GLN A 613 -8.07 11.62 14.33
N LEU A 614 -9.40 11.61 14.18
CA LEU A 614 -10.26 10.50 14.58
C LEU A 614 -11.13 10.09 13.39
N THR A 615 -11.15 8.80 13.07
CA THR A 615 -12.06 8.24 12.08
C THR A 615 -12.92 7.15 12.72
N ASN A 616 -14.25 7.32 12.61
CA ASN A 616 -15.24 6.31 12.97
C ASN A 616 -15.95 5.86 11.71
N GLY A 617 -16.30 4.58 11.61
CA GLY A 617 -17.02 4.13 10.43
C GLY A 617 -17.55 2.72 10.53
N GLU A 618 -18.23 2.36 9.46
CA GLU A 618 -18.79 1.04 9.21
C GLU A 618 -18.52 0.63 7.78
N GLU A 619 -18.29 -0.65 7.56
CA GLU A 619 -17.97 -1.19 6.25
C GLU A 619 -18.60 -2.56 6.03
N VAL A 620 -18.84 -2.86 4.77
CA VAL A 620 -19.33 -4.15 4.32
C VAL A 620 -18.62 -4.54 3.03
N SER A 621 -18.21 -5.79 2.91
CA SER A 621 -17.67 -6.36 1.67
C SER A 621 -18.33 -7.71 1.39
N LEU A 622 -18.69 -7.93 0.14
CA LEU A 622 -19.34 -9.14 -0.37
C LEU A 622 -18.56 -9.69 -1.55
N ILE A 623 -18.18 -10.95 -1.46
CA ILE A 623 -17.70 -11.75 -2.59
C ILE A 623 -18.63 -12.94 -2.71
N ALA A 624 -19.29 -13.09 -3.86
CA ALA A 624 -20.30 -14.11 -4.05
C ALA A 624 -20.19 -14.78 -5.42
N LYS A 625 -19.95 -16.08 -5.42
CA LYS A 625 -20.13 -16.96 -6.58
C LYS A 625 -21.50 -17.61 -6.48
N ILE A 626 -22.55 -16.89 -6.95
CA ILE A 626 -23.95 -17.29 -6.81
C ILE A 626 -24.21 -18.61 -7.54
N THR A 627 -23.71 -18.70 -8.78
CA THR A 627 -23.67 -19.93 -9.58
C THR A 627 -22.27 -20.08 -10.17
N ASP A 628 -21.99 -21.14 -10.93
CA ASP A 628 -20.72 -21.26 -11.65
C ASP A 628 -20.58 -20.22 -12.76
N GLN A 629 -21.72 -19.66 -13.20
CA GLN A 629 -21.79 -18.65 -14.26
C GLN A 629 -21.88 -17.22 -13.71
N TRP A 630 -22.34 -17.01 -12.47
CA TRP A 630 -22.64 -15.67 -11.93
C TRP A 630 -21.87 -15.36 -10.66
N SER A 631 -21.04 -14.34 -10.75
CA SER A 631 -20.26 -13.80 -9.62
C SER A 631 -20.61 -12.34 -9.38
N ILE A 632 -20.56 -11.94 -8.10
CA ILE A 632 -20.76 -10.57 -7.63
C ILE A 632 -19.66 -10.23 -6.64
N LEU A 633 -19.07 -9.04 -6.79
CA LEU A 633 -18.25 -8.38 -5.80
C LEU A 633 -18.89 -7.02 -5.50
N ALA A 634 -19.09 -6.71 -4.22
CA ALA A 634 -19.64 -5.41 -3.82
C ALA A 634 -19.04 -4.99 -2.47
N ASN A 635 -18.84 -3.71 -2.30
CA ASN A 635 -18.43 -3.14 -1.03
C ASN A 635 -19.07 -1.78 -0.79
N ALA A 636 -19.19 -1.39 0.48
CA ALA A 636 -19.60 -0.05 0.87
C ALA A 636 -18.96 0.32 2.20
N THR A 637 -18.64 1.60 2.35
CA THR A 637 -18.07 2.18 3.57
C THR A 637 -18.74 3.50 3.87
N HIS A 638 -19.14 3.68 5.11
CA HIS A 638 -19.47 4.97 5.68
C HIS A 638 -18.41 5.34 6.71
N GLN A 639 -17.83 6.54 6.61
CA GLN A 639 -16.80 7.00 7.53
C GLN A 639 -16.93 8.47 7.87
N ASN A 640 -16.66 8.79 9.14
CA ASN A 640 -16.59 10.15 9.65
C ASN A 640 -15.17 10.41 10.18
N ALA A 641 -14.34 10.97 9.31
CA ALA A 641 -12.96 11.35 9.62
C ALA A 641 -12.91 12.85 9.94
N LEU A 642 -12.34 13.22 11.10
CA LEU A 642 -12.28 14.59 11.58
C LEU A 642 -10.93 14.86 12.23
N LEU A 643 -10.42 16.09 12.05
CA LEU A 643 -9.31 16.63 12.83
C LEU A 643 -9.80 16.88 14.26
N THR A 644 -9.07 16.34 15.24
CA THR A 644 -9.37 16.50 16.67
C THR A 644 -8.41 17.46 17.37
N SER A 645 -7.22 17.67 16.77
CA SER A 645 -6.25 18.66 17.19
C SER A 645 -5.59 19.26 15.96
N ALA A 646 -5.43 20.58 15.93
CA ALA A 646 -4.72 21.35 14.92
C ALA A 646 -4.12 22.59 15.59
N PRO A 647 -2.93 22.50 16.25
CA PRO A 647 -2.41 23.56 17.11
C PRO A 647 -2.18 24.90 16.39
N GLN A 648 -1.87 24.89 15.11
CA GLN A 648 -1.67 26.09 14.30
C GLN A 648 -2.95 26.63 13.67
N ALA A 649 -3.96 25.79 13.57
CA ALA A 649 -5.20 26.12 12.85
C ALA A 649 -6.43 25.63 13.63
N ILE A 650 -6.63 26.16 14.82
CA ILE A 650 -7.74 25.78 15.75
C ILE A 650 -9.10 25.79 15.04
N THR A 651 -9.29 26.69 14.06
CA THR A 651 -10.50 26.77 13.25
C THR A 651 -10.70 25.55 12.33
N GLN A 652 -9.70 24.71 12.15
CA GLN A 652 -9.80 23.48 11.35
C GLN A 652 -10.21 22.25 12.19
N ILE A 653 -10.27 22.38 13.53
CA ILE A 653 -10.76 21.29 14.39
C ILE A 653 -12.23 21.00 14.04
N GLY A 654 -12.52 19.73 13.77
CA GLY A 654 -13.81 19.27 13.27
C GLY A 654 -13.93 19.23 11.74
N ASN A 655 -12.93 19.73 11.00
CA ASN A 655 -12.86 19.61 9.55
C ASN A 655 -12.45 18.18 9.12
N ARG A 656 -12.81 17.83 7.89
CA ARG A 656 -12.41 16.55 7.28
C ARG A 656 -10.98 16.63 6.76
N PRO A 657 -10.22 15.54 6.86
CA PRO A 657 -8.92 15.43 6.19
C PRO A 657 -9.04 15.49 4.66
N GLN A 658 -7.93 15.82 4.00
CA GLN A 658 -7.83 15.88 2.55
C GLN A 658 -8.17 14.52 1.90
N GLY A 659 -8.91 14.57 0.80
CA GLY A 659 -9.20 13.39 -0.05
C GLY A 659 -10.16 12.36 0.55
N VAL A 660 -10.69 12.56 1.77
CA VAL A 660 -11.51 11.57 2.48
C VAL A 660 -13.02 11.79 2.24
N PRO A 661 -13.69 10.95 1.43
CA PRO A 661 -15.15 10.99 1.26
C PRO A 661 -15.86 10.38 2.48
N ALA A 662 -17.12 10.77 2.70
CA ALA A 662 -17.93 10.18 3.78
C ALA A 662 -18.47 8.80 3.40
N ASN A 663 -18.89 8.63 2.17
CA ASN A 663 -19.47 7.38 1.67
C ASN A 663 -18.76 6.95 0.39
N ILE A 664 -18.47 5.65 0.31
CA ILE A 664 -17.89 4.96 -0.83
C ILE A 664 -18.70 3.70 -1.06
N ALA A 665 -19.04 3.38 -2.30
CA ALA A 665 -19.68 2.11 -2.64
C ALA A 665 -19.27 1.65 -4.03
N ASN A 666 -18.96 0.38 -4.18
CA ASN A 666 -18.56 -0.22 -5.44
C ASN A 666 -19.26 -1.55 -5.62
N ALA A 667 -19.62 -1.86 -6.85
CA ALA A 667 -20.19 -3.15 -7.20
C ALA A 667 -19.73 -3.58 -8.60
N TRP A 668 -19.43 -4.87 -8.73
CA TRP A 668 -19.14 -5.54 -9.99
C TRP A 668 -19.88 -6.85 -10.05
N SER A 669 -20.55 -7.12 -11.17
CA SER A 669 -21.25 -8.38 -11.41
C SER A 669 -20.88 -8.90 -12.78
N ILE A 670 -20.54 -10.18 -12.89
CA ILE A 670 -20.20 -10.84 -14.15
C ILE A 670 -21.03 -12.10 -14.32
N TYR A 671 -21.54 -12.30 -15.54
CA TYR A 671 -22.29 -13.49 -15.95
C TYR A 671 -21.63 -14.15 -17.15
N LYS A 672 -21.29 -15.44 -17.03
CA LYS A 672 -20.72 -16.29 -18.09
C LYS A 672 -21.81 -17.10 -18.75
N PHE A 673 -21.81 -17.19 -20.08
CA PHE A 673 -22.87 -17.86 -20.83
C PHE A 673 -22.37 -18.51 -22.14
N ALA A 674 -23.22 -19.34 -22.74
CA ALA A 674 -23.01 -19.88 -24.08
C ALA A 674 -23.95 -19.20 -25.05
N LEU A 675 -23.47 -18.89 -26.24
CA LEU A 675 -24.28 -18.33 -27.34
C LEU A 675 -24.20 -19.27 -28.54
N ASN A 676 -25.34 -19.74 -29.05
CA ASN A 676 -25.42 -20.68 -30.18
C ASN A 676 -24.54 -21.93 -30.02
N GLY A 677 -24.42 -22.46 -28.79
CA GLY A 677 -23.60 -23.65 -28.51
C GLY A 677 -22.10 -23.36 -28.32
N ILE A 678 -21.65 -22.12 -28.50
CA ILE A 678 -20.26 -21.68 -28.21
C ILE A 678 -20.24 -21.18 -26.78
N SER A 679 -19.42 -21.81 -25.95
CA SER A 679 -19.16 -21.37 -24.53
C SER A 679 -18.08 -20.30 -24.46
N GLY A 680 -17.93 -19.69 -23.29
CA GLY A 680 -16.84 -18.75 -22.99
C GLY A 680 -17.23 -17.28 -23.07
N PHE A 681 -18.48 -16.95 -23.46
CA PHE A 681 -18.96 -15.56 -23.42
C PHE A 681 -19.15 -15.07 -21.97
N SER A 682 -18.86 -13.80 -21.75
CA SER A 682 -19.13 -13.12 -20.48
C SER A 682 -19.65 -11.71 -20.69
N PHE A 683 -20.49 -11.27 -19.76
CA PHE A 683 -20.97 -9.90 -19.65
C PHE A 683 -20.77 -9.45 -18.19
N GLY A 684 -19.98 -8.39 -18.00
CA GLY A 684 -19.74 -7.74 -16.73
C GLY A 684 -20.36 -6.34 -16.71
N ILE A 685 -20.85 -5.92 -15.54
CA ILE A 685 -21.34 -4.57 -15.30
C ILE A 685 -21.00 -4.15 -13.87
N GLY A 686 -20.62 -2.90 -13.69
CA GLY A 686 -20.30 -2.36 -12.38
C GLY A 686 -20.54 -0.88 -12.26
N ALA A 687 -20.48 -0.41 -11.01
CA ALA A 687 -20.63 1.00 -10.66
C ALA A 687 -19.73 1.36 -9.49
N ASN A 688 -19.21 2.59 -9.53
CA ASN A 688 -18.38 3.16 -8.47
C ASN A 688 -19.01 4.48 -8.02
N TYR A 689 -19.24 4.60 -6.71
CA TYR A 689 -19.79 5.78 -6.05
C TYR A 689 -18.82 6.32 -5.02
N HIS A 690 -18.58 7.63 -5.05
CA HIS A 690 -17.84 8.35 -4.04
C HIS A 690 -18.56 9.65 -3.68
N ASP A 691 -18.59 9.98 -2.41
CA ASP A 691 -19.04 11.28 -1.94
C ASP A 691 -18.02 12.38 -2.28
N ARG A 692 -18.42 13.63 -2.06
CA ARG A 692 -17.53 14.79 -2.11
C ARG A 692 -16.33 14.61 -1.17
N SER A 693 -15.16 15.03 -1.62
CA SER A 693 -13.95 15.16 -0.80
C SER A 693 -13.37 16.58 -0.86
N TRP A 694 -12.47 16.90 0.08
CA TRP A 694 -11.88 18.22 0.24
C TRP A 694 -10.43 18.25 -0.23
N SER A 695 -9.97 19.42 -0.72
CA SER A 695 -8.61 19.60 -1.22
C SER A 695 -7.55 19.62 -0.12
N ASP A 696 -7.97 20.05 1.06
CA ASP A 696 -7.11 20.27 2.22
C ASP A 696 -7.94 20.31 3.51
N THR A 697 -7.27 20.48 4.63
CA THR A 697 -7.89 20.55 5.96
C THR A 697 -8.65 21.85 6.25
N THR A 698 -8.54 22.88 5.39
CA THR A 698 -9.35 24.12 5.55
C THR A 698 -10.80 23.91 5.15
N ASN A 699 -11.08 22.89 4.33
CA ASN A 699 -12.38 22.55 3.78
C ASN A 699 -13.03 23.70 2.97
N VAL A 700 -12.20 24.51 2.32
CA VAL A 700 -12.65 25.60 1.43
C VAL A 700 -12.90 25.09 0.02
N ASN A 701 -11.94 24.37 -0.55
CA ASN A 701 -12.03 23.78 -1.89
C ASN A 701 -12.41 22.31 -1.80
N SER A 702 -13.28 21.87 -2.70
CA SER A 702 -13.72 20.48 -2.73
C SER A 702 -13.95 19.99 -4.16
N VAL A 703 -13.87 18.68 -4.36
CA VAL A 703 -14.32 18.02 -5.58
C VAL A 703 -15.68 17.36 -5.36
N PRO A 704 -16.60 17.44 -6.34
CA PRO A 704 -17.94 16.87 -6.19
C PRO A 704 -17.91 15.35 -6.17
N GLY A 705 -18.86 14.75 -5.47
CA GLY A 705 -19.09 13.30 -5.50
C GLY A 705 -19.55 12.82 -6.88
N TYR A 706 -19.37 11.52 -7.12
CA TYR A 706 -19.68 10.92 -8.41
C TYR A 706 -20.26 9.51 -8.30
N LEU A 707 -20.99 9.14 -9.35
CA LEU A 707 -21.37 7.77 -9.67
C LEU A 707 -21.02 7.54 -11.13
N ILE A 708 -20.18 6.55 -11.42
CA ILE A 708 -19.81 6.13 -12.77
C ILE A 708 -20.15 4.67 -12.96
N GLY A 709 -20.42 4.30 -14.22
CA GLY A 709 -20.73 2.93 -14.60
C GLY A 709 -19.69 2.38 -15.58
N ASN A 710 -19.38 1.10 -15.45
CA ASN A 710 -18.43 0.37 -16.29
C ASN A 710 -19.08 -0.92 -16.78
N PHE A 711 -18.72 -1.41 -17.98
CA PHE A 711 -19.12 -2.73 -18.42
C PHE A 711 -17.99 -3.45 -19.17
N ALA A 712 -18.11 -4.77 -19.25
CA ALA A 712 -17.19 -5.62 -20.00
C ALA A 712 -17.97 -6.63 -20.85
N LEU A 713 -17.46 -6.90 -22.05
CA LEU A 713 -17.89 -7.99 -22.92
C LEU A 713 -16.67 -8.86 -23.21
N GLY A 714 -16.75 -10.16 -22.93
CA GLY A 714 -15.65 -11.07 -23.12
C GLY A 714 -16.04 -12.34 -23.86
N TRP A 715 -15.07 -12.94 -24.50
CA TRP A 715 -15.10 -14.31 -24.98
C TRP A 715 -13.73 -14.95 -24.76
N GLU A 716 -13.71 -16.15 -24.21
CA GLU A 716 -12.47 -16.88 -23.90
C GLU A 716 -12.69 -18.39 -24.15
N ASN A 717 -11.70 -19.03 -24.74
CA ASN A 717 -11.63 -20.48 -24.89
C ASN A 717 -10.31 -21.00 -24.28
N ALA A 718 -9.91 -22.23 -24.62
CA ALA A 718 -8.71 -22.85 -24.06
C ALA A 718 -7.40 -22.08 -24.32
N ASN A 719 -7.32 -21.30 -25.40
CA ASN A 719 -6.06 -20.63 -25.78
C ASN A 719 -6.24 -19.13 -26.04
N TRP A 720 -7.42 -18.69 -26.47
CA TRP A 720 -7.65 -17.32 -26.92
C TRP A 720 -8.66 -16.62 -26.02
N GLY A 721 -8.42 -15.35 -25.74
CA GLY A 721 -9.39 -14.47 -25.09
C GLY A 721 -9.47 -13.13 -25.80
N VAL A 722 -10.67 -12.58 -25.85
CA VAL A 722 -10.95 -11.21 -26.32
C VAL A 722 -11.89 -10.56 -25.32
N THR A 723 -11.51 -9.38 -24.79
CA THR A 723 -12.34 -8.63 -23.87
C THR A 723 -12.40 -7.16 -24.29
N LEU A 724 -13.59 -6.61 -24.33
CA LEU A 724 -13.85 -5.18 -24.47
C LEU A 724 -14.34 -4.65 -23.11
N ASN A 725 -13.54 -3.82 -22.46
CA ASN A 725 -13.95 -3.07 -21.28
C ASN A 725 -14.31 -1.65 -21.67
N VAL A 726 -15.43 -1.13 -21.17
CA VAL A 726 -15.83 0.27 -21.35
C VAL A 726 -15.98 0.90 -19.97
N LYS A 727 -15.07 1.82 -19.66
CA LYS A 727 -15.03 2.56 -18.40
C LYS A 727 -15.82 3.87 -18.55
N ASN A 728 -16.50 4.27 -17.47
CA ASN A 728 -17.30 5.50 -17.43
C ASN A 728 -18.22 5.65 -18.67
N PHE A 729 -19.05 4.65 -18.96
CA PHE A 729 -19.88 4.63 -20.17
C PHE A 729 -20.91 5.77 -20.22
N THR A 730 -21.15 6.45 -19.10
CA THR A 730 -22.00 7.65 -19.04
C THR A 730 -21.23 8.93 -19.42
N ASN A 731 -19.92 8.84 -19.63
CA ASN A 731 -19.00 9.95 -19.94
C ASN A 731 -19.13 11.12 -18.93
N LYS A 732 -19.30 10.79 -17.65
CA LYS A 732 -19.43 11.80 -16.60
C LYS A 732 -18.06 12.39 -16.29
N LEU A 733 -17.96 13.73 -16.24
CA LEU A 733 -16.81 14.41 -15.64
C LEU A 733 -16.83 14.15 -14.14
N TYR A 734 -15.75 13.57 -13.61
CA TYR A 734 -15.57 13.30 -12.20
C TYR A 734 -14.11 13.48 -11.80
N PHE A 735 -13.85 13.46 -10.49
CA PHE A 735 -12.52 13.67 -9.93
C PHE A 735 -12.16 12.51 -9.01
N VAL A 736 -11.01 11.90 -9.27
CA VAL A 736 -10.53 10.75 -8.47
C VAL A 736 -9.90 11.19 -7.16
N ALA A 737 -9.33 12.41 -7.13
CA ALA A 737 -8.69 13.00 -5.96
C ALA A 737 -8.73 14.52 -6.04
N ALA A 738 -8.37 15.17 -4.93
CA ALA A 738 -8.26 16.61 -4.78
C ALA A 738 -6.85 16.96 -4.26
N ASN A 739 -6.25 18.02 -4.79
CA ASN A 739 -5.02 18.62 -4.30
C ASN A 739 -5.20 20.12 -4.00
N GLY A 740 -4.14 20.79 -3.54
CA GLY A 740 -4.20 22.22 -3.19
C GLY A 740 -4.56 23.14 -4.34
N ALA A 741 -4.21 22.81 -5.57
CA ALA A 741 -4.39 23.65 -6.77
C ALA A 741 -5.67 23.32 -7.55
N GLY A 742 -6.13 22.07 -7.55
CA GLY A 742 -7.28 21.65 -8.33
C GLY A 742 -7.75 20.23 -8.02
N GLY A 743 -8.60 19.69 -8.90
CA GLY A 743 -9.07 18.32 -8.85
C GLY A 743 -8.45 17.45 -9.94
N PHE A 744 -7.93 16.28 -9.57
CA PHE A 744 -7.46 15.28 -10.52
C PHE A 744 -8.63 14.68 -11.28
N VAL A 745 -8.65 14.90 -12.59
CA VAL A 745 -9.77 14.46 -13.42
C VAL A 745 -9.73 12.95 -13.62
N GLY A 746 -10.82 12.28 -13.25
CA GLY A 746 -11.03 10.89 -13.56
C GLY A 746 -11.25 10.65 -15.06
N GLU A 747 -10.97 9.45 -15.50
CA GLU A 747 -11.06 9.08 -16.90
C GLU A 747 -12.47 9.28 -17.46
N GLY A 748 -12.60 9.94 -18.62
CA GLY A 748 -13.83 10.05 -19.38
C GLY A 748 -14.27 8.69 -19.94
N LEU A 749 -15.17 8.69 -20.94
CA LEU A 749 -15.53 7.47 -21.64
C LEU A 749 -14.29 6.86 -22.30
N GLY A 750 -13.83 5.71 -21.78
CA GLY A 750 -12.71 4.94 -22.29
C GLY A 750 -13.11 3.55 -22.74
N ALA A 751 -12.59 3.11 -23.88
CA ALA A 751 -12.76 1.75 -24.37
C ALA A 751 -11.39 1.05 -24.43
N TYR A 752 -11.34 -0.22 -23.96
CA TYR A 752 -10.13 -1.02 -23.86
C TYR A 752 -10.39 -2.39 -24.50
N LEU A 753 -9.68 -2.69 -25.57
CA LEU A 753 -9.73 -3.99 -26.24
C LEU A 753 -8.51 -4.80 -25.85
N THR A 754 -8.72 -5.90 -25.16
CA THR A 754 -7.68 -6.84 -24.76
C THR A 754 -7.75 -8.12 -25.57
N LEU A 755 -6.63 -8.48 -26.19
CA LEU A 755 -6.41 -9.75 -26.88
C LEU A 755 -5.46 -10.61 -26.06
N LYS A 756 -5.83 -11.86 -25.79
CA LYS A 756 -5.03 -12.79 -25.00
C LYS A 756 -4.75 -14.07 -25.78
N TYR A 757 -3.56 -14.60 -25.58
CA TYR A 757 -3.21 -15.96 -25.98
C TYR A 757 -2.44 -16.63 -24.85
N HIS A 758 -2.71 -17.90 -24.58
CA HIS A 758 -2.00 -18.73 -23.62
C HIS A 758 -1.96 -20.19 -24.07
N GLN A 759 -0.88 -20.90 -23.68
CA GLN A 759 -0.64 -22.29 -24.04
C GLN A 759 -0.16 -23.08 -22.83
#